data_097cc7d28ed849a078699f81f238bad5
#
_entry.id   097cc7d28ed849a078699f81f238bad5
#
_cell.length_a   1.000
_cell.length_b   1.000
_cell.length_c   1.000
_cell.angle_alpha   90.00
_cell.angle_beta   90.00
_cell.angle_gamma   90.00
#
_symmetry.space_group_name_H-M   'P 1'
#
loop_
_entity.id
_entity.type
_entity.pdbx_description
1 polymer ?
#
loop_
_entity_poly.entity_id
_entity_poly.type
_entity_poly.pdbx_seq_one_letter_code
_entity_poly.pdbx_strand_id
1 'polypeptide(L)'
;MPMVARNEDGAEYRWLHKQVLDSRLLDDMENLSSWSFAGAGEMTLVEAHASEPWAMTGNSAPNRVLRIRSTSNIAQVDGSGEWEDLVATRKFDGEDWGKFNRISLWVYPDVVGAPAISCSLVLHNDGAHKLPDHYNEGRHESIILKNHTWNQIVWEIAPLDRDRVTALEFAYSLPKKLPDPGDRTILDVAHLELQNVMADHVEGWDVAPGKIAFSHSGYATGSSKSAIASDLAASQFSLIDQQTGQAVLTKAIQQVTTDLGKYQVLDFSEIRQPGSYAIRAGDTLTRPFRIGEDAWKNSIWKAINFMYSERCGTEIPGIHGRCHQDIYTTHGDQRIVVNGGYHDAGDLSATGHTPAMAYAAFSLAESLKRQGEDPELADRLLEEARWGLNWVLKTRFGDGYRSTGQLVSYWTDGIMGTADDRHGEAVNNPEWNFRVSALEALASRILKESDTELANRSLVIAEEDWKYAVEGLKTAAPLPEVYGASDDLERISFGVVASVELFEATGDRQYEDEAVALGALVLASQERKLQPWTTPLTGYFYTGPKRENLFHRFHIGQEQEPIVALTKLCEAFPDHADWMKWYSAVVLHSQYYLKPASAFDLPYGVLPAGVYRESEARLIPEDKKWTPLRAADRDAYIEEVHRGVRLGDDSYLRRFPVWFDFRGNSSVLLSQAKALSTAAKLRGDLDAEDLAQRQAQWFVGRNPFSSSLMYGEGYDWTPLYSVRSGQMVGALPVGIETKGYNDAPYWPTQICWTYKEVWTAPVGQWIWLMDDLSVPAKVRGLVDPANREPIEFRDEKSGQLISAPSPGGSEFSVRLPAGRYVVQHGSDHTSLTVLPGTTYSLDLRANQVLDFKVSFDAADHNEIVIRALANGAGDHTFSIRSDNLVLSGVMTQNVHLSVGAQKEIVWHAHVVSTETPWVALVIPDGELSKRVEVTSVSAPHH
;
A
#
# COMPACT_ATOMS: atom_id res chain seq x y z
N MET A 1 -7.03 -23.95 -3.65
CA MET A 1 -5.78 -23.96 -4.43
C MET A 1 -5.41 -22.52 -4.74
N PRO A 2 -4.12 -22.15 -4.75
CA PRO A 2 -3.68 -20.83 -5.15
C PRO A 2 -4.17 -20.44 -6.54
N MET A 3 -4.41 -19.17 -6.76
CA MET A 3 -4.74 -18.64 -8.08
C MET A 3 -3.54 -18.69 -9.01
N VAL A 4 -3.79 -18.82 -10.30
CA VAL A 4 -2.76 -18.80 -11.35
C VAL A 4 -2.97 -17.57 -12.21
N ALA A 5 -1.87 -16.80 -12.44
CA ALA A 5 -1.91 -15.64 -13.32
C ALA A 5 -1.97 -16.07 -14.79
N ARG A 6 -2.57 -15.21 -15.61
CA ARG A 6 -2.56 -15.36 -17.07
C ARG A 6 -1.26 -14.80 -17.64
N ASN A 7 -0.34 -15.66 -18.05
CA ASN A 7 0.99 -15.25 -18.50
C ASN A 7 0.96 -14.18 -19.61
N GLU A 8 0.00 -14.24 -20.53
CA GLU A 8 -0.13 -13.29 -21.64
C GLU A 8 -0.46 -11.85 -21.19
N ASP A 9 -0.90 -11.67 -19.96
CA ASP A 9 -1.18 -10.35 -19.37
C ASP A 9 0.04 -9.75 -18.64
N GLY A 10 1.08 -10.58 -18.39
CA GLY A 10 2.33 -10.18 -17.73
C GLY A 10 3.34 -9.56 -18.69
N ALA A 11 4.21 -8.69 -18.15
CA ALA A 11 5.28 -8.05 -18.89
C ALA A 11 6.32 -9.04 -19.42
N GLU A 12 6.60 -10.12 -18.67
CA GLU A 12 7.58 -11.15 -19.09
C GLU A 12 7.18 -11.79 -20.42
N TYR A 13 5.90 -12.09 -20.64
CA TYR A 13 5.41 -12.58 -21.91
C TYR A 13 5.74 -11.61 -23.05
N ARG A 14 5.47 -10.32 -22.85
CA ARG A 14 5.77 -9.28 -23.81
C ARG A 14 7.28 -9.16 -24.07
N TRP A 15 8.11 -9.22 -23.03
CA TRP A 15 9.58 -9.15 -23.18
C TRP A 15 10.10 -10.29 -24.04
N LEU A 16 9.65 -11.52 -23.83
CA LEU A 16 10.05 -12.70 -24.60
C LEU A 16 9.65 -12.61 -26.08
N HIS A 17 8.57 -11.89 -26.40
CA HIS A 17 8.01 -11.77 -27.76
C HIS A 17 8.39 -10.46 -28.47
N LYS A 18 9.26 -9.64 -27.88
CA LYS A 18 9.79 -8.46 -28.56
C LYS A 18 10.58 -8.84 -29.82
N GLN A 19 10.41 -8.05 -30.90
CA GLN A 19 11.22 -8.19 -32.09
C GLN A 19 12.68 -7.86 -31.79
N VAL A 20 13.57 -8.79 -32.08
CA VAL A 20 15.02 -8.56 -32.05
C VAL A 20 15.43 -7.84 -33.34
N LEU A 21 16.01 -6.65 -33.18
CA LEU A 21 16.41 -5.78 -34.28
C LEU A 21 17.84 -6.08 -34.76
N ASP A 22 18.73 -6.46 -33.84
CA ASP A 22 20.10 -6.84 -34.07
C ASP A 22 20.56 -7.76 -32.94
N SER A 23 21.49 -8.64 -33.17
CA SER A 23 22.04 -9.54 -32.16
C SER A 23 23.52 -9.88 -32.37
N ARG A 24 24.16 -10.27 -31.26
CA ARG A 24 25.55 -10.73 -31.25
C ARG A 24 25.67 -11.92 -30.30
N LEU A 25 26.00 -13.08 -30.80
CA LEU A 25 26.35 -14.22 -29.99
C LEU A 25 27.62 -13.91 -29.20
N LEU A 26 27.54 -14.03 -27.86
CA LEU A 26 28.66 -13.84 -26.94
C LEU A 26 29.40 -15.16 -26.65
N ASP A 27 28.61 -16.24 -26.49
CA ASP A 27 29.14 -17.54 -26.17
C ASP A 27 28.22 -18.65 -26.68
N ASP A 28 28.77 -19.59 -27.42
CA ASP A 28 28.13 -20.79 -27.96
C ASP A 28 28.41 -22.04 -27.10
N MET A 29 29.11 -21.87 -25.98
CA MET A 29 29.50 -22.91 -25.03
C MET A 29 30.43 -24.00 -25.65
N GLU A 30 31.25 -23.64 -26.63
CA GLU A 30 32.19 -24.59 -27.23
C GLU A 30 33.46 -24.85 -26.40
N ASN A 31 33.81 -23.91 -25.49
CA ASN A 31 34.96 -24.08 -24.61
C ASN A 31 34.80 -23.31 -23.27
N LEU A 32 35.59 -23.70 -22.28
CA LEU A 32 35.58 -23.12 -20.94
C LEU A 32 36.62 -22.03 -20.69
N SER A 33 37.45 -21.68 -21.73
CA SER A 33 38.62 -20.83 -21.52
C SER A 33 38.29 -19.44 -20.94
N SER A 34 37.08 -18.93 -21.18
CA SER A 34 36.62 -17.62 -20.72
C SER A 34 35.67 -17.71 -19.51
N TRP A 35 35.52 -18.91 -19.00
CA TRP A 35 34.65 -19.17 -17.85
C TRP A 35 35.46 -19.52 -16.60
N SER A 36 34.97 -19.13 -15.44
CA SER A 36 35.42 -19.58 -14.13
C SER A 36 34.24 -19.99 -13.28
N PHE A 37 34.49 -20.87 -12.33
CA PHE A 37 33.44 -21.40 -11.45
C PHE A 37 33.84 -21.29 -9.99
N ALA A 38 32.87 -20.96 -9.15
CA ALA A 38 32.98 -20.95 -7.69
C ALA A 38 31.76 -21.61 -7.08
N GLY A 39 31.91 -22.24 -5.93
CA GLY A 39 30.85 -22.92 -5.17
C GLY A 39 31.08 -24.42 -5.00
N ALA A 40 30.17 -25.07 -4.25
CA ALA A 40 30.26 -26.49 -3.92
C ALA A 40 29.72 -27.38 -5.06
N GLY A 41 30.48 -27.48 -6.14
CA GLY A 41 30.09 -28.24 -7.34
C GLY A 41 31.13 -28.24 -8.42
N GLU A 42 30.70 -28.57 -9.61
CA GLU A 42 31.58 -28.61 -10.82
C GLU A 42 30.90 -27.92 -12.00
N MET A 43 31.69 -27.43 -12.91
CA MET A 43 31.29 -26.87 -14.20
C MET A 43 31.96 -27.62 -15.33
N THR A 44 31.19 -28.17 -16.25
CA THR A 44 31.65 -29.01 -17.37
C THR A 44 30.92 -28.63 -18.66
N LEU A 45 31.48 -29.08 -19.80
CA LEU A 45 30.81 -29.04 -21.10
C LEU A 45 30.21 -30.40 -21.42
N VAL A 46 28.93 -30.41 -21.76
CA VAL A 46 28.23 -31.63 -22.19
C VAL A 46 27.49 -31.38 -23.50
N GLU A 47 27.07 -32.46 -24.15
CA GLU A 47 26.13 -32.36 -25.28
C GLU A 47 24.77 -31.96 -24.74
N ALA A 48 24.12 -31.02 -25.43
CA ALA A 48 22.81 -30.54 -25.04
C ALA A 48 21.74 -31.64 -25.18
N HIS A 49 20.69 -31.54 -24.43
CA HIS A 49 19.47 -32.37 -24.57
C HIS A 49 18.87 -32.17 -25.96
N ALA A 50 18.31 -33.22 -26.55
CA ALA A 50 17.59 -33.15 -27.81
C ALA A 50 16.44 -32.12 -27.71
N SER A 51 16.13 -31.38 -28.79
CA SER A 51 15.12 -30.32 -28.91
C SER A 51 15.51 -28.97 -28.32
N GLU A 52 16.61 -28.40 -28.73
CA GLU A 52 17.06 -27.07 -28.33
C GLU A 52 16.31 -25.96 -29.09
N PRO A 53 15.69 -25.01 -28.40
CA PRO A 53 14.85 -23.97 -29.03
C PRO A 53 15.65 -23.03 -29.97
N TRP A 54 16.93 -22.80 -29.70
CA TRP A 54 17.81 -21.96 -30.54
C TRP A 54 18.39 -22.69 -31.75
N ALA A 55 18.35 -24.02 -31.79
CA ALA A 55 18.89 -24.82 -32.87
C ALA A 55 18.07 -24.73 -34.18
N MET A 56 16.92 -24.15 -34.17
CA MET A 56 16.05 -23.99 -35.34
C MET A 56 16.62 -23.02 -36.41
N THR A 57 17.73 -22.36 -36.17
CA THR A 57 18.34 -21.38 -37.07
C THR A 57 19.40 -21.96 -38.01
N GLY A 58 19.53 -23.28 -38.08
CA GLY A 58 20.25 -23.93 -39.19
C GLY A 58 21.76 -24.16 -39.02
N ASN A 59 22.29 -24.12 -37.81
CA ASN A 59 23.67 -24.50 -37.55
C ASN A 59 23.81 -25.98 -37.16
N SER A 60 24.60 -26.73 -37.92
CA SER A 60 24.77 -28.19 -37.86
C SER A 60 25.92 -28.65 -36.94
N ALA A 61 26.37 -27.86 -35.98
CA ALA A 61 27.36 -28.29 -34.98
C ALA A 61 26.71 -28.98 -33.81
N PRO A 62 27.34 -29.93 -33.13
CA PRO A 62 26.80 -30.49 -31.89
C PRO A 62 26.70 -29.37 -30.86
N ASN A 63 25.49 -29.04 -30.47
CA ASN A 63 25.27 -27.98 -29.50
C ASN A 63 25.78 -28.46 -28.15
N ARG A 64 26.76 -27.76 -27.62
CA ARG A 64 27.24 -27.95 -26.27
C ARG A 64 26.54 -26.99 -25.30
N VAL A 65 26.48 -27.43 -24.08
CA VAL A 65 25.95 -26.64 -22.98
C VAL A 65 26.95 -26.59 -21.83
N LEU A 66 26.95 -25.48 -21.12
CA LEU A 66 27.67 -25.33 -19.87
C LEU A 66 26.86 -25.98 -18.78
N ARG A 67 27.29 -27.12 -18.27
CA ARG A 67 26.61 -27.80 -17.13
C ARG A 67 27.24 -27.42 -15.81
N ILE A 68 26.40 -26.85 -14.93
CA ILE A 68 26.73 -26.62 -13.53
C ILE A 68 26.07 -27.74 -12.74
N ARG A 69 26.82 -28.45 -11.91
CA ARG A 69 26.31 -29.55 -11.10
C ARG A 69 26.78 -29.43 -9.66
N SER A 70 25.84 -29.59 -8.72
CA SER A 70 26.16 -29.80 -7.32
C SER A 70 25.56 -31.13 -6.84
N THR A 71 26.33 -31.87 -6.05
CA THR A 71 25.93 -33.12 -5.42
C THR A 71 25.36 -32.93 -4.02
N SER A 72 25.39 -31.70 -3.52
CA SER A 72 24.87 -31.39 -2.21
C SER A 72 23.90 -30.21 -2.28
N ASN A 73 22.71 -30.40 -1.76
CA ASN A 73 21.85 -29.31 -1.35
C ASN A 73 22.18 -28.99 0.11
N ILE A 74 23.41 -28.60 0.39
CA ILE A 74 23.89 -28.45 1.76
C ILE A 74 23.27 -27.19 2.36
N ALA A 75 22.39 -27.39 3.33
CA ALA A 75 22.25 -26.45 4.39
C ALA A 75 23.50 -26.54 5.25
N GLN A 76 24.32 -25.52 5.30
CA GLN A 76 25.16 -25.35 6.48
C GLN A 76 24.25 -24.91 7.61
N VAL A 77 24.00 -25.79 8.52
CA VAL A 77 23.08 -25.61 9.65
C VAL A 77 23.81 -24.95 10.83
N ASP A 78 24.81 -24.15 10.58
CA ASP A 78 25.56 -23.45 11.63
C ASP A 78 24.91 -22.13 12.08
N GLY A 79 23.77 -21.80 11.48
CA GLY A 79 23.05 -20.58 11.84
C GLY A 79 23.62 -19.28 11.29
N SER A 80 24.65 -19.33 10.46
CA SER A 80 25.31 -18.13 9.93
C SER A 80 24.42 -17.33 8.98
N GLY A 81 23.36 -17.91 8.46
CA GLY A 81 22.44 -17.25 7.52
C GLY A 81 23.03 -17.01 6.14
N GLU A 82 24.27 -17.41 5.87
CA GLU A 82 24.94 -17.18 4.59
C GLU A 82 24.34 -18.04 3.47
N TRP A 83 24.20 -17.43 2.31
CA TRP A 83 23.79 -18.10 1.08
C TRP A 83 24.98 -18.81 0.48
N GLU A 84 24.79 -20.05 0.04
CA GLU A 84 25.80 -20.80 -0.68
C GLU A 84 25.43 -20.83 -2.17
N ASP A 85 26.20 -20.16 -3.00
CA ASP A 85 25.93 -19.99 -4.41
C ASP A 85 26.84 -20.85 -5.28
N LEU A 86 26.27 -21.37 -6.35
CA LEU A 86 27.01 -21.90 -7.50
C LEU A 86 27.14 -20.77 -8.52
N VAL A 87 28.36 -20.28 -8.75
CA VAL A 87 28.58 -19.11 -9.61
C VAL A 87 29.45 -19.46 -10.80
N ALA A 88 28.89 -19.35 -12.00
CA ALA A 88 29.63 -19.43 -13.26
C ALA A 88 29.83 -18.01 -13.82
N THR A 89 31.09 -17.58 -13.96
CA THR A 89 31.46 -16.25 -14.42
C THR A 89 32.05 -16.29 -15.82
N ARG A 90 31.42 -15.65 -16.79
CA ARG A 90 31.95 -15.38 -18.14
C ARG A 90 32.74 -14.07 -18.10
N LYS A 91 34.04 -14.14 -18.41
CA LYS A 91 34.92 -12.96 -18.41
C LYS A 91 34.97 -12.33 -19.79
N PHE A 92 35.07 -11.00 -19.83
CA PHE A 92 35.24 -10.18 -21.02
C PHE A 92 36.43 -9.23 -20.83
N ASP A 93 37.00 -8.74 -21.92
CA ASP A 93 38.18 -7.88 -21.90
C ASP A 93 37.79 -6.38 -21.94
N GLY A 94 36.87 -5.97 -21.12
CA GLY A 94 36.40 -4.58 -21.07
C GLY A 94 35.63 -4.17 -22.33
N GLU A 95 34.66 -4.94 -22.73
CA GLU A 95 33.89 -4.73 -23.95
C GLU A 95 32.84 -3.61 -23.80
N ASP A 96 32.68 -2.79 -24.83
CA ASP A 96 31.57 -1.85 -24.97
C ASP A 96 30.32 -2.57 -25.55
N TRP A 97 29.25 -2.62 -24.74
CA TRP A 97 27.96 -3.18 -25.14
C TRP A 97 26.91 -2.10 -25.45
N GLY A 98 27.30 -0.84 -25.57
CA GLY A 98 26.39 0.28 -25.79
C GLY A 98 25.43 0.15 -26.97
N LYS A 99 25.84 -0.63 -28.02
CA LYS A 99 24.97 -0.92 -29.16
C LYS A 99 23.79 -1.84 -28.85
N PHE A 100 23.88 -2.65 -27.83
CA PHE A 100 22.86 -3.63 -27.41
C PHE A 100 22.21 -3.23 -26.08
N ASN A 101 20.98 -3.61 -25.90
CA ASN A 101 20.20 -3.21 -24.72
C ASN A 101 19.49 -4.38 -24.03
N ARG A 102 19.78 -5.63 -24.45
CA ARG A 102 19.23 -6.82 -23.83
C ARG A 102 20.22 -7.97 -23.82
N ILE A 103 20.30 -8.69 -22.69
CA ILE A 103 20.99 -9.99 -22.57
C ILE A 103 19.92 -11.07 -22.77
N SER A 104 20.27 -12.15 -23.48
CA SER A 104 19.43 -13.35 -23.61
C SER A 104 20.30 -14.60 -23.44
N LEU A 105 19.78 -15.57 -22.68
CA LEU A 105 20.39 -16.90 -22.55
C LEU A 105 19.30 -17.94 -22.25
N TRP A 106 19.66 -19.21 -22.38
CA TRP A 106 18.80 -20.34 -22.13
C TRP A 106 19.31 -21.18 -20.97
N VAL A 107 18.38 -21.62 -20.11
CA VAL A 107 18.68 -22.45 -18.94
C VAL A 107 17.74 -23.65 -18.89
N TYR A 108 18.29 -24.84 -18.74
CA TYR A 108 17.54 -26.07 -18.49
C TYR A 108 17.86 -26.60 -17.09
N PRO A 109 16.98 -26.47 -16.11
CA PRO A 109 17.18 -27.02 -14.77
C PRO A 109 16.72 -28.48 -14.70
N ASP A 110 17.48 -29.33 -14.01
CA ASP A 110 17.10 -30.61 -13.46
C ASP A 110 17.44 -30.57 -11.96
N VAL A 111 16.50 -30.08 -11.18
CA VAL A 111 16.67 -29.84 -9.74
C VAL A 111 15.65 -30.67 -8.98
N VAL A 112 16.14 -31.42 -7.99
CA VAL A 112 15.31 -32.19 -7.06
C VAL A 112 15.61 -31.72 -5.65
N GLY A 113 14.55 -31.46 -4.87
CA GLY A 113 14.65 -31.06 -3.49
C GLY A 113 14.62 -29.54 -3.24
N ALA A 114 14.38 -28.71 -4.28
CA ALA A 114 14.14 -27.28 -4.11
C ALA A 114 12.64 -26.98 -4.23
N PRO A 115 12.05 -26.15 -3.34
CA PRO A 115 10.64 -25.77 -3.42
C PRO A 115 10.35 -24.85 -4.60
N ALA A 116 11.27 -23.94 -4.90
CA ALA A 116 11.28 -23.10 -6.09
C ALA A 116 12.66 -23.13 -6.70
N ILE A 117 12.77 -22.95 -8.01
CA ILE A 117 14.02 -22.91 -8.74
C ILE A 117 14.19 -21.50 -9.29
N SER A 118 15.18 -20.78 -8.81
CA SER A 118 15.49 -19.44 -9.29
C SER A 118 16.99 -19.27 -9.52
N CYS A 119 17.35 -18.45 -10.49
CA CYS A 119 18.73 -18.06 -10.75
C CYS A 119 18.88 -16.53 -10.74
N SER A 120 20.11 -16.09 -10.78
CA SER A 120 20.48 -14.67 -10.83
C SER A 120 21.51 -14.41 -11.92
N LEU A 121 21.48 -13.20 -12.47
CA LEU A 121 22.50 -12.67 -13.37
C LEU A 121 23.13 -11.43 -12.73
N VAL A 122 24.46 -11.30 -12.81
CA VAL A 122 25.16 -10.10 -12.34
C VAL A 122 26.05 -9.57 -13.46
N LEU A 123 25.79 -8.33 -13.86
CA LEU A 123 26.59 -7.61 -14.86
C LEU A 123 27.68 -6.80 -14.17
N HIS A 124 28.93 -7.04 -14.57
CA HIS A 124 30.06 -6.27 -14.10
C HIS A 124 30.52 -5.27 -15.18
N ASN A 125 30.43 -3.99 -14.84
CA ASN A 125 30.97 -2.89 -15.64
C ASN A 125 32.03 -2.14 -14.85
N ASP A 126 33.15 -1.82 -15.46
CA ASP A 126 34.28 -1.08 -14.86
C ASP A 126 34.56 0.23 -15.63
N GLY A 127 33.53 0.77 -16.28
CA GLY A 127 33.58 1.98 -17.08
C GLY A 127 33.10 3.24 -16.37
N ALA A 128 32.24 3.98 -17.03
CA ALA A 128 31.74 5.26 -16.54
C ALA A 128 31.02 5.13 -15.19
N HIS A 129 30.25 4.07 -15.01
CA HIS A 129 29.65 3.71 -13.73
C HIS A 129 29.98 2.26 -13.40
N LYS A 130 30.46 2.01 -12.19
CA LYS A 130 30.85 0.68 -11.76
C LYS A 130 29.62 -0.13 -11.35
N LEU A 131 29.46 -1.33 -11.97
CA LEU A 131 28.41 -2.28 -11.64
C LEU A 131 29.00 -3.61 -11.13
N PRO A 132 28.31 -4.33 -10.23
CA PRO A 132 27.13 -3.85 -9.50
C PRO A 132 27.51 -2.72 -8.53
N ASP A 133 26.60 -1.78 -8.34
CA ASP A 133 26.78 -0.68 -7.42
C ASP A 133 26.14 -0.94 -6.03
N HIS A 134 26.17 0.05 -5.15
CA HIS A 134 25.57 -0.06 -3.82
C HIS A 134 24.03 0.04 -3.82
N TYR A 135 23.43 0.44 -4.92
CA TYR A 135 21.98 0.41 -5.16
C TYR A 135 21.51 -0.91 -5.79
N ASN A 136 22.39 -1.90 -5.90
CA ASN A 136 22.16 -3.18 -6.59
C ASN A 136 21.83 -3.04 -8.09
N GLU A 137 22.14 -1.91 -8.71
CA GLU A 137 22.15 -1.81 -10.15
C GLU A 137 23.14 -2.83 -10.72
N GLY A 138 22.78 -3.49 -11.82
CA GLY A 138 23.56 -4.57 -12.40
C GLY A 138 23.29 -5.96 -11.83
N ARG A 139 22.30 -6.14 -10.94
CA ARG A 139 21.84 -7.43 -10.42
C ARG A 139 20.43 -7.73 -10.90
N HIS A 140 20.21 -8.90 -11.46
CA HIS A 140 18.90 -9.43 -11.82
C HIS A 140 18.71 -10.77 -11.11
N GLU A 141 17.94 -10.76 -10.04
CA GLU A 141 17.89 -11.84 -9.07
C GLU A 141 16.52 -12.55 -9.09
N SER A 142 16.42 -13.72 -8.47
CA SER A 142 15.17 -14.47 -8.33
C SER A 142 14.42 -14.71 -9.65
N ILE A 143 15.15 -15.02 -10.73
CA ILE A 143 14.55 -15.38 -12.01
C ILE A 143 14.01 -16.79 -11.89
N ILE A 144 12.70 -16.94 -11.84
CA ILE A 144 12.03 -18.24 -11.62
C ILE A 144 12.12 -19.11 -12.86
N LEU A 145 12.57 -20.36 -12.68
CA LEU A 145 12.74 -21.34 -13.73
C LEU A 145 11.75 -22.48 -13.60
N LYS A 146 11.23 -22.95 -14.74
CA LYS A 146 10.44 -24.18 -14.84
C LYS A 146 11.38 -25.38 -14.97
N ASN A 147 11.22 -26.34 -14.05
CA ASN A 147 12.06 -27.55 -14.04
C ASN A 147 11.83 -28.42 -15.29
N HIS A 148 12.86 -29.13 -15.72
CA HIS A 148 12.83 -30.09 -16.85
C HIS A 148 12.35 -29.48 -18.18
N THR A 149 12.61 -28.17 -18.39
CA THR A 149 12.34 -27.52 -19.67
C THR A 149 13.35 -26.40 -19.91
N TRP A 150 13.56 -26.03 -21.18
CA TRP A 150 14.35 -24.88 -21.54
C TRP A 150 13.60 -23.60 -21.20
N ASN A 151 14.21 -22.73 -20.41
CA ASN A 151 13.73 -21.41 -20.07
C ASN A 151 14.58 -20.37 -20.80
N GLN A 152 13.97 -19.51 -21.59
CA GLN A 152 14.66 -18.34 -22.12
C GLN A 152 14.61 -17.24 -21.05
N ILE A 153 15.79 -16.76 -20.66
CA ILE A 153 15.93 -15.60 -19.80
C ILE A 153 16.24 -14.40 -20.70
N VAL A 154 15.53 -13.30 -20.52
CA VAL A 154 15.81 -12.02 -21.16
C VAL A 154 15.89 -10.94 -20.09
N TRP A 155 16.93 -10.12 -20.16
CA TRP A 155 17.14 -9.01 -19.26
C TRP A 155 17.44 -7.74 -20.05
N GLU A 156 16.55 -6.76 -20.00
CA GLU A 156 16.79 -5.45 -20.62
C GLU A 156 17.73 -4.62 -19.75
N ILE A 157 18.87 -4.29 -20.31
CA ILE A 157 19.96 -3.55 -19.66
C ILE A 157 20.08 -2.12 -20.19
N ALA A 158 19.04 -1.62 -20.86
CA ALA A 158 19.04 -0.26 -21.41
C ALA A 158 19.41 0.83 -20.40
N PRO A 159 18.90 0.82 -19.15
CA PRO A 159 19.20 1.84 -18.16
C PRO A 159 20.57 1.71 -17.50
N LEU A 160 21.30 0.60 -17.74
CA LEU A 160 22.60 0.31 -17.12
C LEU A 160 23.76 0.81 -17.96
N ASP A 161 24.77 1.37 -17.30
CA ASP A 161 26.05 1.65 -17.94
C ASP A 161 26.75 0.34 -18.29
N ARG A 162 27.26 0.24 -19.53
CA ARG A 162 27.83 -0.97 -20.11
C ARG A 162 28.91 -0.66 -21.15
N ASP A 163 29.62 0.42 -20.87
CA ASP A 163 30.71 0.93 -21.75
C ASP A 163 32.02 0.16 -21.60
N ARG A 164 32.17 -0.61 -20.50
CA ARG A 164 33.35 -1.42 -20.22
C ARG A 164 33.00 -2.67 -19.41
N VAL A 165 32.26 -3.57 -20.04
CA VAL A 165 31.83 -4.82 -19.40
C VAL A 165 33.00 -5.76 -19.21
N THR A 166 33.20 -6.25 -17.99
CA THR A 166 34.29 -7.14 -17.61
C THR A 166 33.85 -8.56 -17.29
N ALA A 167 32.61 -8.75 -16.87
CA ALA A 167 32.05 -10.08 -16.60
C ALA A 167 30.51 -10.08 -16.63
N LEU A 168 29.98 -11.28 -16.86
CA LEU A 168 28.60 -11.65 -16.58
C LEU A 168 28.61 -12.91 -15.73
N GLU A 169 27.96 -12.87 -14.59
CA GLU A 169 27.78 -14.03 -13.71
C GLU A 169 26.40 -14.65 -13.92
N PHE A 170 26.35 -15.97 -13.92
CA PHE A 170 25.17 -16.78 -13.72
C PHE A 170 25.32 -17.44 -12.35
N ALA A 171 24.35 -17.19 -11.45
CA ALA A 171 24.39 -17.69 -10.09
C ALA A 171 23.12 -18.47 -9.75
N TYR A 172 23.26 -19.51 -8.94
CA TYR A 172 22.18 -20.30 -8.38
C TYR A 172 22.43 -20.49 -6.89
N SER A 173 21.49 -20.01 -6.07
CA SER A 173 21.55 -20.20 -4.61
C SER A 173 21.04 -21.58 -4.24
N LEU A 174 21.88 -22.39 -3.63
CA LEU A 174 21.49 -23.72 -3.13
C LEU A 174 20.41 -23.57 -2.03
N PRO A 175 19.36 -24.41 -2.05
CA PRO A 175 18.39 -24.39 -0.96
C PRO A 175 19.04 -24.83 0.35
N LYS A 176 18.91 -24.03 1.39
CA LYS A 176 19.38 -24.38 2.74
C LYS A 176 18.37 -25.33 3.37
N LYS A 177 18.60 -26.61 3.23
CA LYS A 177 17.84 -27.67 3.89
C LYS A 177 18.78 -28.85 4.16
N LEU A 178 18.42 -29.72 5.10
CA LEU A 178 19.11 -30.99 5.26
C LEU A 178 18.99 -31.82 3.95
N PRO A 179 20.08 -32.48 3.51
CA PRO A 179 20.04 -33.23 2.26
C PRO A 179 19.16 -34.48 2.39
N ASP A 180 18.27 -34.65 1.43
CA ASP A 180 17.51 -35.88 1.25
C ASP A 180 18.19 -36.80 0.22
N PRO A 181 18.05 -38.14 0.33
CA PRO A 181 18.52 -39.04 -0.70
C PRO A 181 17.84 -38.74 -2.05
N GLY A 182 18.65 -38.44 -3.06
CA GLY A 182 18.19 -38.09 -4.41
C GLY A 182 18.11 -36.61 -4.71
N ASP A 183 18.40 -35.76 -3.77
CA ASP A 183 18.59 -34.32 -4.04
C ASP A 183 19.71 -34.11 -5.05
N ARG A 184 19.47 -33.23 -6.00
CA ARG A 184 20.47 -32.82 -6.97
C ARG A 184 20.16 -31.46 -7.56
N THR A 185 21.20 -30.77 -7.97
CA THR A 185 21.11 -29.54 -8.73
C THR A 185 21.94 -29.69 -10.00
N ILE A 186 21.29 -29.68 -11.16
CA ILE A 186 21.91 -29.64 -12.47
C ILE A 186 21.28 -28.49 -13.25
N LEU A 187 22.12 -27.60 -13.78
CA LEU A 187 21.69 -26.47 -14.59
C LEU A 187 22.52 -26.47 -15.88
N ASP A 188 21.85 -26.61 -17.00
CA ASP A 188 22.48 -26.49 -18.32
C ASP A 188 22.24 -25.07 -18.84
N VAL A 189 23.30 -24.32 -19.07
CA VAL A 189 23.28 -22.94 -19.59
C VAL A 189 23.78 -22.95 -21.04
N ALA A 190 23.06 -22.22 -21.88
CA ALA A 190 23.37 -22.22 -23.33
C ALA A 190 23.05 -20.89 -24.00
N HIS A 191 23.69 -20.67 -25.15
CA HIS A 191 23.36 -19.61 -26.12
C HIS A 191 23.28 -18.23 -25.50
N LEU A 192 24.39 -17.73 -24.98
CA LEU A 192 24.50 -16.37 -24.43
C LEU A 192 24.63 -15.36 -25.56
N GLU A 193 23.69 -14.42 -25.63
CA GLU A 193 23.53 -13.47 -26.71
C GLU A 193 23.23 -12.06 -26.20
N LEU A 194 23.82 -11.06 -26.85
CA LEU A 194 23.37 -9.68 -26.76
C LEU A 194 22.36 -9.39 -27.85
N GLN A 195 21.32 -8.63 -27.50
CA GLN A 195 20.28 -8.27 -28.46
C GLN A 195 19.98 -6.76 -28.36
N ASN A 196 19.53 -6.20 -29.48
CA ASN A 196 18.94 -4.88 -29.54
C ASN A 196 17.45 -5.03 -29.78
N VAL A 197 16.63 -4.45 -28.89
CA VAL A 197 15.18 -4.46 -28.95
C VAL A 197 14.65 -3.06 -28.70
N MET A 198 13.35 -2.85 -28.92
CA MET A 198 12.68 -1.65 -28.40
C MET A 198 12.53 -1.82 -26.87
N ALA A 199 13.42 -1.18 -26.11
CA ALA A 199 13.44 -1.27 -24.65
C ALA A 199 12.19 -0.65 -24.02
N ASP A 200 11.83 -1.15 -22.84
CA ASP A 200 10.76 -0.54 -22.06
C ASP A 200 11.15 0.84 -21.52
N HIS A 201 10.17 1.70 -21.35
CA HIS A 201 10.31 2.92 -20.59
C HIS A 201 10.26 2.57 -19.09
N VAL A 202 11.29 2.88 -18.35
CA VAL A 202 11.49 2.40 -16.97
C VAL A 202 11.86 3.50 -15.97
N GLU A 203 12.02 4.75 -16.42
CA GLU A 203 12.47 5.87 -15.59
C GLU A 203 11.74 7.16 -15.97
N GLY A 204 11.40 7.97 -14.95
CA GLY A 204 10.83 9.29 -15.15
C GLY A 204 9.32 9.35 -14.99
N TRP A 205 8.80 10.57 -15.01
CA TRP A 205 7.39 10.87 -14.79
C TRP A 205 6.57 10.84 -16.08
N ASP A 206 7.18 10.89 -17.24
CA ASP A 206 6.50 10.80 -18.52
C ASP A 206 6.01 9.38 -18.81
N VAL A 207 4.89 9.27 -19.47
CA VAL A 207 4.36 7.99 -19.96
C VAL A 207 5.05 7.65 -21.28
N ALA A 208 5.41 6.38 -21.48
CA ALA A 208 6.04 5.91 -22.69
C ALA A 208 5.29 6.37 -23.97
N PRO A 209 6.00 6.77 -25.04
CA PRO A 209 5.41 7.24 -26.28
C PRO A 209 4.33 6.30 -26.82
N GLY A 210 3.16 6.84 -27.18
CA GLY A 210 2.05 6.08 -27.71
C GLY A 210 1.30 5.22 -26.69
N LYS A 211 1.67 5.25 -25.39
CA LYS A 211 0.95 4.55 -24.32
C LYS A 211 0.02 5.49 -23.54
N ILE A 212 -0.93 4.88 -22.86
CA ILE A 212 -1.87 5.52 -21.95
C ILE A 212 -1.78 4.81 -20.61
N ALA A 213 -1.46 5.55 -19.55
CA ALA A 213 -1.47 5.08 -18.18
C ALA A 213 -2.88 5.22 -17.60
N PHE A 214 -3.49 4.11 -17.16
CA PHE A 214 -4.85 4.06 -16.64
C PHE A 214 -4.94 3.00 -15.54
N SER A 215 -6.01 3.01 -14.74
CA SER A 215 -6.26 1.97 -13.74
C SER A 215 -6.71 0.68 -14.45
N HIS A 216 -5.91 -0.37 -14.39
CA HIS A 216 -6.21 -1.65 -15.03
C HIS A 216 -7.36 -2.39 -14.33
N SER A 217 -7.48 -2.27 -13.01
CA SER A 217 -8.61 -2.82 -12.24
C SER A 217 -9.90 -2.06 -12.52
N GLY A 218 -9.78 -0.75 -12.78
CA GLY A 218 -10.89 0.12 -13.09
C GLY A 218 -11.06 1.29 -12.11
N TYR A 219 -12.30 1.80 -12.05
CA TYR A 219 -12.66 3.01 -11.31
C TYR A 219 -14.00 2.83 -10.62
N ALA A 220 -14.13 3.30 -9.38
CA ALA A 220 -15.43 3.43 -8.74
C ALA A 220 -16.32 4.43 -9.50
N THR A 221 -17.63 4.21 -9.51
CA THR A 221 -18.55 5.05 -10.28
C THR A 221 -18.55 6.51 -9.84
N GLY A 222 -18.39 6.74 -8.53
CA GLY A 222 -18.36 8.07 -7.91
C GLY A 222 -17.03 8.81 -8.01
N SER A 223 -15.90 8.10 -8.18
CA SER A 223 -14.57 8.70 -8.17
C SER A 223 -14.27 9.48 -9.46
N SER A 224 -13.24 10.34 -9.41
CA SER A 224 -12.63 10.90 -10.61
C SER A 224 -12.00 9.81 -11.46
N LYS A 225 -12.20 9.88 -12.77
CA LYS A 225 -11.72 8.90 -13.74
C LYS A 225 -10.89 9.58 -14.80
N SER A 226 -9.58 9.36 -14.73
CA SER A 226 -8.67 9.91 -15.74
C SER A 226 -7.56 8.94 -16.09
N ALA A 227 -7.12 9.03 -17.34
CA ALA A 227 -5.90 8.39 -17.81
C ALA A 227 -4.89 9.47 -18.20
N ILE A 228 -3.62 9.10 -18.26
CA ILE A 228 -2.50 10.01 -18.50
C ILE A 228 -1.69 9.51 -19.69
N ALA A 229 -1.24 10.41 -20.55
CA ALA A 229 -0.27 10.15 -21.58
C ALA A 229 0.72 11.31 -21.69
N SER A 230 1.83 11.11 -22.38
CA SER A 230 2.83 12.16 -22.60
C SER A 230 3.06 12.47 -24.08
N ASP A 231 2.84 11.51 -24.97
CA ASP A 231 3.09 11.66 -26.40
C ASP A 231 2.07 10.88 -27.26
N LEU A 232 0.82 11.36 -27.27
CA LEU A 232 -0.20 10.88 -28.20
C LEU A 232 -0.37 11.87 -29.36
N ALA A 233 -0.40 11.36 -30.57
CA ALA A 233 -0.67 12.19 -31.75
C ALA A 233 -2.13 12.69 -31.84
N ALA A 234 -3.02 12.11 -31.05
CA ALA A 234 -4.44 12.44 -31.05
C ALA A 234 -4.76 13.69 -30.21
N SER A 235 -5.72 14.51 -30.68
CA SER A 235 -6.28 15.65 -29.95
C SER A 235 -7.57 15.32 -29.19
N GLN A 236 -8.16 14.17 -29.47
CA GLN A 236 -9.39 13.67 -28.83
C GLN A 236 -9.25 12.21 -28.48
N PHE A 237 -10.02 11.77 -27.49
CA PHE A 237 -10.17 10.36 -27.15
C PHE A 237 -11.64 9.97 -27.10
N SER A 238 -11.92 8.69 -27.25
CA SER A 238 -13.24 8.11 -27.06
C SER A 238 -13.18 6.99 -26.03
N LEU A 239 -14.22 6.94 -25.19
CA LEU A 239 -14.44 5.80 -24.28
C LEU A 239 -15.37 4.82 -25.01
N ILE A 240 -14.88 3.61 -25.22
CA ILE A 240 -15.57 2.55 -25.95
C ILE A 240 -16.17 1.55 -24.96
N ASP A 241 -17.48 1.42 -24.99
CA ASP A 241 -18.19 0.36 -24.26
C ASP A 241 -17.89 -0.99 -24.91
N GLN A 242 -17.37 -1.92 -24.13
CA GLN A 242 -16.90 -3.22 -24.64
C GLN A 242 -18.05 -4.19 -24.96
N GLN A 243 -19.24 -3.96 -24.42
CA GLN A 243 -20.41 -4.77 -24.71
C GLN A 243 -21.05 -4.40 -26.05
N THR A 244 -21.10 -3.11 -26.35
CA THR A 244 -21.74 -2.58 -27.56
C THR A 244 -20.74 -2.28 -28.68
N GLY A 245 -19.47 -2.11 -28.36
CA GLY A 245 -18.42 -1.65 -29.27
C GLY A 245 -18.56 -0.17 -29.67
N GLN A 246 -19.46 0.58 -29.04
CA GLN A 246 -19.73 1.98 -29.38
C GLN A 246 -19.00 2.96 -28.48
N ALA A 247 -18.72 4.14 -29.02
CA ALA A 247 -18.21 5.24 -28.20
C ALA A 247 -19.35 5.84 -27.36
N VAL A 248 -19.21 5.79 -26.04
CA VAL A 248 -20.15 6.41 -25.08
C VAL A 248 -19.73 7.82 -24.68
N LEU A 249 -18.49 8.17 -24.93
CA LEU A 249 -17.93 9.50 -24.72
C LEU A 249 -16.90 9.79 -25.83
N THR A 250 -16.89 11.01 -26.34
CA THR A 250 -15.77 11.54 -27.14
C THR A 250 -15.47 12.94 -26.65
N LYS A 251 -14.22 13.20 -26.28
CA LYS A 251 -13.79 14.42 -25.59
C LYS A 251 -12.39 14.84 -26.02
N ALA A 252 -12.10 16.13 -25.95
CA ALA A 252 -10.78 16.65 -26.20
C ALA A 252 -9.80 16.19 -25.10
N ILE A 253 -8.58 15.89 -25.50
CA ILE A 253 -7.48 15.60 -24.58
C ILE A 253 -6.98 16.91 -23.99
N GLN A 254 -6.94 17.02 -22.67
CA GLN A 254 -6.45 18.19 -21.96
C GLN A 254 -4.92 18.20 -21.93
N GLN A 255 -4.32 19.31 -22.39
CA GLN A 255 -2.86 19.49 -22.26
C GLN A 255 -2.55 20.14 -20.92
N VAL A 256 -1.70 19.51 -20.14
CA VAL A 256 -1.31 19.96 -18.78
C VAL A 256 0.21 20.08 -18.74
N THR A 257 0.70 21.20 -18.23
CA THR A 257 2.14 21.41 -17.99
C THR A 257 2.36 21.62 -16.50
N THR A 258 3.24 20.85 -15.91
CA THR A 258 3.64 20.93 -14.51
C THR A 258 5.16 21.00 -14.42
N ASP A 259 5.70 21.10 -13.20
CA ASP A 259 7.14 21.03 -12.97
C ASP A 259 7.73 19.65 -13.34
N LEU A 260 6.90 18.60 -13.38
CA LEU A 260 7.31 17.25 -13.76
C LEU A 260 7.37 17.03 -15.28
N GLY A 261 6.72 17.90 -16.06
CA GLY A 261 6.72 17.76 -17.52
C GLY A 261 5.41 18.18 -18.19
N LYS A 262 5.24 17.70 -19.41
CA LYS A 262 4.04 17.94 -20.23
C LYS A 262 3.22 16.66 -20.35
N TYR A 263 1.93 16.78 -20.12
CA TYR A 263 1.03 15.64 -20.07
C TYR A 263 -0.24 15.88 -20.87
N GLN A 264 -0.85 14.79 -21.22
CA GLN A 264 -2.16 14.68 -21.86
C GLN A 264 -3.08 13.95 -20.90
N VAL A 265 -4.10 14.66 -20.38
CA VAL A 265 -5.07 14.08 -19.44
C VAL A 265 -6.36 13.76 -20.20
N LEU A 266 -6.78 12.52 -20.09
CA LEU A 266 -7.97 11.96 -20.68
C LEU A 266 -9.00 11.78 -19.55
N ASP A 267 -9.82 12.81 -19.31
CA ASP A 267 -10.82 12.83 -18.24
C ASP A 267 -12.18 12.33 -18.73
N PHE A 268 -12.68 11.26 -18.09
CA PHE A 268 -13.99 10.66 -18.34
C PHE A 268 -14.81 10.50 -17.04
N SER A 269 -14.60 11.38 -16.07
CA SER A 269 -15.24 11.35 -14.74
C SER A 269 -16.76 11.41 -14.80
N GLU A 270 -17.32 11.97 -15.86
CA GLU A 270 -18.77 12.07 -16.09
C GLU A 270 -19.44 10.71 -16.35
N ILE A 271 -18.66 9.67 -16.74
CA ILE A 271 -19.23 8.35 -16.99
C ILE A 271 -19.41 7.63 -15.65
N ARG A 272 -20.66 7.48 -15.24
CA ARG A 272 -21.06 6.77 -14.01
C ARG A 272 -21.78 5.46 -14.28
N GLN A 273 -22.04 5.14 -15.53
CA GLN A 273 -22.68 3.89 -15.91
C GLN A 273 -21.71 2.72 -15.66
N PRO A 274 -22.08 1.74 -14.82
CA PRO A 274 -21.25 0.54 -14.63
C PRO A 274 -21.09 -0.23 -15.94
N GLY A 275 -19.87 -0.70 -16.21
CA GLY A 275 -19.58 -1.43 -17.45
C GLY A 275 -18.09 -1.72 -17.63
N SER A 276 -17.77 -2.36 -18.75
CA SER A 276 -16.40 -2.59 -19.20
C SER A 276 -16.09 -1.64 -20.36
N TYR A 277 -15.00 -0.93 -20.25
CA TYR A 277 -14.64 0.14 -21.19
C TYR A 277 -13.19 0.05 -21.64
N ALA A 278 -12.88 0.64 -22.79
CA ALA A 278 -11.52 0.88 -23.27
C ALA A 278 -11.39 2.32 -23.78
N ILE A 279 -10.21 2.90 -23.67
CA ILE A 279 -9.91 4.23 -24.18
C ILE A 279 -9.28 4.09 -25.57
N ARG A 280 -9.82 4.85 -26.56
CA ARG A 280 -9.24 5.00 -27.89
C ARG A 280 -8.80 6.43 -28.10
N ALA A 281 -7.53 6.63 -28.46
CA ALA A 281 -6.97 7.93 -28.83
C ALA A 281 -6.12 7.76 -30.11
N GLY A 282 -6.66 8.17 -31.25
CA GLY A 282 -6.06 7.85 -32.57
C GLY A 282 -5.97 6.35 -32.79
N ASP A 283 -4.76 5.87 -33.08
CA ASP A 283 -4.47 4.44 -33.28
C ASP A 283 -4.24 3.67 -31.95
N THR A 284 -4.07 4.38 -30.85
CA THR A 284 -3.88 3.77 -29.53
C THR A 284 -5.22 3.33 -28.94
N LEU A 285 -5.31 2.04 -28.56
CA LEU A 285 -6.45 1.45 -27.86
C LEU A 285 -5.94 0.74 -26.60
N THR A 286 -6.48 1.11 -25.44
CA THR A 286 -6.13 0.44 -24.18
C THR A 286 -6.73 -0.96 -24.11
N ARG A 287 -6.21 -1.77 -23.19
CA ARG A 287 -6.89 -2.97 -22.72
C ARG A 287 -8.17 -2.55 -21.97
N PRO A 288 -9.17 -3.44 -21.86
CA PRO A 288 -10.39 -3.14 -21.12
C PRO A 288 -10.18 -2.94 -19.62
N PHE A 289 -10.99 -2.06 -19.02
CA PHE A 289 -11.07 -1.85 -17.59
C PHE A 289 -12.54 -1.70 -17.14
N ARG A 290 -12.77 -1.80 -15.84
CA ARG A 290 -14.11 -1.71 -15.23
C ARG A 290 -14.42 -0.29 -14.75
N ILE A 291 -15.67 0.16 -14.91
CA ILE A 291 -16.27 1.23 -14.10
C ILE A 291 -17.38 0.55 -13.28
N GLY A 292 -17.33 0.66 -11.95
CA GLY A 292 -18.29 0.01 -11.06
C GLY A 292 -17.85 0.05 -9.60
N GLU A 293 -18.79 -0.15 -8.68
CA GLU A 293 -18.50 -0.26 -7.25
C GLU A 293 -17.67 -1.54 -6.92
N ASP A 294 -17.64 -2.47 -7.85
CA ASP A 294 -16.87 -3.70 -7.79
C ASP A 294 -15.48 -3.60 -8.46
N ALA A 295 -15.02 -2.40 -8.79
CA ALA A 295 -13.73 -2.20 -9.47
C ALA A 295 -12.55 -2.82 -8.72
N TRP A 296 -12.56 -2.78 -7.40
CA TRP A 296 -11.48 -3.31 -6.55
C TRP A 296 -11.64 -4.78 -6.14
N LYS A 297 -12.80 -5.38 -6.43
CA LYS A 297 -13.13 -6.74 -5.94
C LYS A 297 -12.08 -7.78 -6.34
N ASN A 298 -11.61 -7.77 -7.58
CA ASN A 298 -10.63 -8.73 -8.06
C ASN A 298 -9.27 -8.59 -7.33
N SER A 299 -8.83 -7.36 -7.10
CA SER A 299 -7.57 -7.11 -6.39
C SER A 299 -7.65 -7.57 -4.92
N ILE A 300 -8.81 -7.41 -4.27
CA ILE A 300 -9.04 -7.91 -2.91
C ILE A 300 -8.95 -9.44 -2.88
N TRP A 301 -9.64 -10.14 -3.79
CA TRP A 301 -9.56 -11.60 -3.89
C TRP A 301 -8.13 -12.10 -4.13
N LYS A 302 -7.35 -11.38 -4.92
CA LYS A 302 -5.94 -11.71 -5.17
C LYS A 302 -5.07 -11.43 -3.96
N ALA A 303 -5.30 -10.34 -3.24
CA ALA A 303 -4.62 -10.07 -1.97
C ALA A 303 -4.89 -11.18 -0.93
N ILE A 304 -6.13 -11.67 -0.83
CA ILE A 304 -6.48 -12.83 0.01
C ILE A 304 -5.76 -14.10 -0.48
N ASN A 305 -5.65 -14.30 -1.79
CA ASN A 305 -4.90 -15.43 -2.33
C ASN A 305 -3.42 -15.35 -1.95
N PHE A 306 -2.83 -14.17 -1.93
CA PHE A 306 -1.46 -13.98 -1.44
C PHE A 306 -1.36 -14.33 0.05
N MET A 307 -2.28 -13.84 0.91
CA MET A 307 -2.31 -14.25 2.32
C MET A 307 -2.35 -15.76 2.48
N TYR A 308 -3.24 -16.43 1.75
CA TYR A 308 -3.32 -17.88 1.75
C TYR A 308 -2.00 -18.54 1.32
N SER A 309 -1.33 -17.98 0.31
CA SER A 309 -0.07 -18.51 -0.22
C SER A 309 1.11 -18.36 0.76
N GLU A 310 1.03 -17.39 1.67
CA GLU A 310 2.02 -17.11 2.70
C GLU A 310 1.71 -17.77 4.06
N ARG A 311 0.71 -18.64 4.17
CA ARG A 311 0.41 -19.34 5.42
C ARG A 311 1.59 -20.22 5.85
N CYS A 312 2.23 -19.87 6.96
CA CYS A 312 3.34 -20.63 7.55
C CYS A 312 2.86 -21.91 8.23
N GLY A 313 3.67 -22.96 8.21
CA GLY A 313 3.44 -24.20 8.95
C GLY A 313 2.50 -25.20 8.30
N THR A 314 2.03 -24.93 7.09
CA THR A 314 1.15 -25.82 6.32
C THR A 314 1.65 -25.99 4.87
N GLU A 315 1.22 -27.01 4.20
CA GLU A 315 1.50 -27.16 2.77
C GLU A 315 0.54 -26.29 1.95
N ILE A 316 1.09 -25.50 1.05
CA ILE A 316 0.33 -24.73 0.05
C ILE A 316 0.67 -25.30 -1.32
N PRO A 317 -0.21 -26.11 -1.90
CA PRO A 317 0.05 -26.82 -3.14
C PRO A 317 0.47 -25.89 -4.29
N GLY A 318 1.64 -26.12 -4.88
CA GLY A 318 2.18 -25.33 -5.98
C GLY A 318 2.96 -24.07 -5.55
N ILE A 319 3.03 -23.78 -4.25
CA ILE A 319 3.80 -22.67 -3.68
C ILE A 319 4.93 -23.22 -2.79
N HIS A 320 4.59 -23.84 -1.66
CA HIS A 320 5.59 -24.42 -0.76
C HIS A 320 5.05 -25.65 -0.02
N GLY A 321 5.96 -26.49 0.44
CA GLY A 321 5.65 -27.60 1.32
C GLY A 321 5.39 -27.18 2.76
N ARG A 322 5.21 -28.17 3.64
CA ARG A 322 5.10 -27.93 5.08
C ARG A 322 6.41 -27.36 5.60
N CYS A 323 6.35 -26.17 6.23
CA CYS A 323 7.52 -25.41 6.65
C CYS A 323 7.53 -25.17 8.17
N HIS A 324 8.70 -24.88 8.73
CA HIS A 324 8.89 -24.33 10.08
C HIS A 324 8.24 -25.11 11.23
N GLN A 325 8.19 -26.44 11.15
CA GLN A 325 7.54 -27.28 12.18
C GLN A 325 8.30 -27.35 13.50
N ASP A 326 9.60 -27.11 13.49
CA ASP A 326 10.60 -27.23 14.54
C ASP A 326 11.21 -25.90 14.99
N ILE A 327 10.65 -24.79 14.53
CA ILE A 327 11.04 -23.46 15.00
C ILE A 327 10.31 -23.16 16.31
N TYR A 328 11.04 -22.72 17.34
CA TYR A 328 10.47 -22.48 18.64
C TYR A 328 11.03 -21.24 19.34
N THR A 329 10.24 -20.71 20.26
CA THR A 329 10.66 -19.64 21.19
C THR A 329 10.58 -20.17 22.61
N THR A 330 11.53 -19.77 23.46
CA THR A 330 11.56 -20.15 24.86
C THR A 330 11.44 -18.95 25.77
N HIS A 331 10.78 -19.15 26.92
CA HIS A 331 10.74 -18.20 28.02
C HIS A 331 10.63 -18.97 29.36
N GLY A 332 11.59 -18.78 30.26
CA GLY A 332 11.72 -19.62 31.43
C GLY A 332 11.86 -21.09 31.05
N ASP A 333 11.03 -21.94 31.65
CA ASP A 333 10.97 -23.38 31.36
C ASP A 333 9.97 -23.74 30.22
N GLN A 334 9.31 -22.75 29.64
CA GLN A 334 8.32 -22.97 28.59
C GLN A 334 8.95 -22.90 27.22
N ARG A 335 8.43 -23.73 26.29
CA ARG A 335 8.80 -23.73 24.89
C ARG A 335 7.52 -23.73 24.03
N ILE A 336 7.45 -22.84 23.07
CA ILE A 336 6.34 -22.74 22.11
C ILE A 336 6.88 -22.92 20.70
N VAL A 337 6.30 -23.85 19.94
CA VAL A 337 6.53 -23.95 18.49
C VAL A 337 5.76 -22.80 17.82
N VAL A 338 6.46 -21.98 17.05
CA VAL A 338 5.94 -20.69 16.56
C VAL A 338 5.56 -20.69 15.08
N ASN A 339 5.45 -21.85 14.46
CA ASN A 339 4.89 -21.99 13.12
C ASN A 339 3.43 -21.51 13.09
N GLY A 340 2.95 -21.14 11.92
CA GLY A 340 1.64 -20.51 11.73
C GLY A 340 1.79 -19.01 11.45
N GLY A 341 0.67 -18.31 11.27
CA GLY A 341 0.69 -16.95 10.77
C GLY A 341 1.07 -16.89 9.29
N TYR A 342 1.64 -15.77 8.86
CA TYR A 342 2.01 -15.53 7.47
C TYR A 342 3.51 -15.23 7.40
N HIS A 343 4.21 -15.81 6.43
CA HIS A 343 5.55 -15.37 6.07
C HIS A 343 5.51 -13.90 5.65
N ASP A 344 6.56 -13.15 5.84
CA ASP A 344 6.59 -11.73 5.52
C ASP A 344 7.05 -11.43 4.10
N ALA A 345 7.80 -12.34 3.50
CA ALA A 345 8.41 -12.16 2.19
C ALA A 345 8.51 -13.47 1.41
N GLY A 346 8.84 -13.40 0.15
CA GLY A 346 9.00 -14.56 -0.73
C GLY A 346 10.17 -15.48 -0.41
N ASP A 347 10.98 -15.15 0.58
CA ASP A 347 12.03 -16.00 1.14
C ASP A 347 11.53 -16.87 2.32
N LEU A 348 10.26 -16.71 2.71
CA LEU A 348 9.61 -17.40 3.80
C LEU A 348 10.20 -17.11 5.19
N SER A 349 10.78 -15.92 5.42
CA SER A 349 11.66 -15.72 6.56
C SER A 349 10.95 -15.42 7.88
N ALA A 350 10.09 -14.45 7.97
CA ALA A 350 9.52 -14.00 9.24
C ALA A 350 7.99 -14.10 9.27
N THR A 351 7.39 -13.91 10.44
CA THR A 351 5.92 -13.95 10.61
C THR A 351 5.40 -12.74 11.39
N GLY A 352 6.26 -11.73 11.58
CA GLY A 352 5.98 -10.57 12.42
C GLY A 352 4.83 -9.66 11.95
N HIS A 353 4.49 -9.66 10.66
CA HIS A 353 3.40 -8.84 10.13
C HIS A 353 2.00 -9.47 10.29
N THR A 354 1.92 -10.71 10.80
CA THR A 354 0.67 -11.45 10.99
C THR A 354 -0.43 -10.67 11.71
N PRO A 355 -0.18 -9.95 12.82
CA PRO A 355 -1.23 -9.20 13.51
C PRO A 355 -1.85 -8.10 12.63
N ALA A 356 -1.04 -7.34 11.90
CA ALA A 356 -1.53 -6.27 11.03
C ALA A 356 -2.38 -6.80 9.87
N MET A 357 -1.95 -7.91 9.24
CA MET A 357 -2.71 -8.56 8.18
C MET A 357 -4.06 -9.09 8.67
N ALA A 358 -4.07 -9.73 9.84
CA ALA A 358 -5.30 -10.23 10.44
C ALA A 358 -6.25 -9.10 10.84
N TYR A 359 -5.73 -8.00 11.39
CA TYR A 359 -6.50 -6.80 11.73
C TYR A 359 -7.16 -6.19 10.49
N ALA A 360 -6.41 -6.02 9.42
CA ALA A 360 -6.93 -5.51 8.14
C ALA A 360 -8.05 -6.39 7.56
N ALA A 361 -7.86 -7.72 7.61
CA ALA A 361 -8.85 -8.67 7.12
C ALA A 361 -10.13 -8.66 7.98
N PHE A 362 -10.02 -8.57 9.31
CA PHE A 362 -11.19 -8.39 10.20
C PHE A 362 -11.92 -7.09 9.92
N SER A 363 -11.20 -5.97 9.77
CA SER A 363 -11.79 -4.65 9.53
C SER A 363 -12.63 -4.64 8.25
N LEU A 364 -12.09 -5.12 7.13
CA LEU A 364 -12.83 -5.18 5.87
C LEU A 364 -14.02 -6.16 5.96
N ALA A 365 -13.86 -7.31 6.62
CA ALA A 365 -14.94 -8.27 6.82
C ALA A 365 -16.08 -7.67 7.68
N GLU A 366 -15.75 -6.92 8.73
CA GLU A 366 -16.73 -6.21 9.57
C GLU A 366 -17.54 -5.20 8.75
N SER A 367 -16.85 -4.38 7.95
CA SER A 367 -17.48 -3.38 7.09
C SER A 367 -18.42 -4.01 6.07
N LEU A 368 -17.99 -5.08 5.39
CA LEU A 368 -18.84 -5.82 4.45
C LEU A 368 -20.09 -6.38 5.15
N LYS A 369 -19.93 -7.00 6.31
CA LYS A 369 -21.07 -7.55 7.08
C LYS A 369 -22.02 -6.45 7.57
N ARG A 370 -21.49 -5.35 8.08
CA ARG A 370 -22.28 -4.20 8.54
C ARG A 370 -23.12 -3.60 7.42
N GLN A 371 -22.58 -3.52 6.21
CA GLN A 371 -23.30 -3.01 5.05
C GLN A 371 -24.20 -4.08 4.39
N GLY A 372 -24.02 -5.35 4.73
CA GLY A 372 -24.72 -6.49 4.10
C GLY A 372 -24.26 -6.73 2.67
N GLU A 373 -22.97 -6.54 2.43
CA GLU A 373 -22.31 -6.72 1.14
C GLU A 373 -21.51 -8.02 1.11
N ASP A 374 -21.37 -8.59 -0.07
CA ASP A 374 -20.50 -9.69 -0.45
C ASP A 374 -20.17 -10.70 0.67
N PRO A 375 -21.14 -11.51 1.11
CA PRO A 375 -20.94 -12.40 2.25
C PRO A 375 -19.85 -13.45 1.99
N GLU A 376 -19.65 -13.88 0.74
CA GLU A 376 -18.59 -14.82 0.37
C GLU A 376 -17.21 -14.22 0.60
N LEU A 377 -17.00 -12.97 0.17
CA LEU A 377 -15.76 -12.24 0.41
C LEU A 377 -15.52 -12.00 1.91
N ALA A 378 -16.58 -11.60 2.64
CA ALA A 378 -16.50 -11.40 4.09
C ALA A 378 -16.10 -12.69 4.82
N ASP A 379 -16.69 -13.83 4.47
CA ASP A 379 -16.38 -15.13 5.10
C ASP A 379 -14.95 -15.58 4.76
N ARG A 380 -14.48 -15.33 3.54
CA ARG A 380 -13.11 -15.66 3.15
C ARG A 380 -12.07 -14.78 3.87
N LEU A 381 -12.36 -13.50 4.04
CA LEU A 381 -11.52 -12.60 4.86
C LEU A 381 -11.46 -13.06 6.32
N LEU A 382 -12.60 -13.49 6.89
CA LEU A 382 -12.63 -14.02 8.25
C LEU A 382 -11.85 -15.33 8.40
N GLU A 383 -11.80 -16.17 7.38
CA GLU A 383 -10.95 -17.37 7.42
C GLU A 383 -9.48 -17.01 7.55
N GLU A 384 -8.99 -16.05 6.75
CA GLU A 384 -7.61 -15.59 6.85
C GLU A 384 -7.37 -14.88 8.19
N ALA A 385 -8.25 -13.97 8.58
CA ALA A 385 -8.13 -13.26 9.85
C ALA A 385 -8.02 -14.21 11.05
N ARG A 386 -8.82 -15.28 11.07
CA ARG A 386 -8.74 -16.35 12.10
C ARG A 386 -7.42 -17.12 12.05
N TRP A 387 -6.86 -17.34 10.86
CA TRP A 387 -5.53 -17.96 10.74
C TRP A 387 -4.48 -17.15 11.47
N GLY A 388 -4.43 -15.84 11.20
CA GLY A 388 -3.51 -14.92 11.87
C GLY A 388 -3.78 -14.80 13.37
N LEU A 389 -5.05 -14.66 13.79
CA LEU A 389 -5.45 -14.60 15.20
C LEU A 389 -4.99 -15.83 15.98
N ASN A 390 -5.17 -17.03 15.43
CA ASN A 390 -4.75 -18.27 16.09
C ASN A 390 -3.24 -18.32 16.34
N TRP A 391 -2.45 -17.76 15.43
CA TRP A 391 -1.00 -17.63 15.65
C TRP A 391 -0.69 -16.64 16.78
N VAL A 392 -1.35 -15.49 16.81
CA VAL A 392 -1.19 -14.47 17.86
C VAL A 392 -1.52 -15.06 19.23
N LEU A 393 -2.65 -15.76 19.37
CA LEU A 393 -3.05 -16.43 20.61
C LEU A 393 -2.12 -17.56 21.03
N LYS A 394 -1.44 -18.21 20.09
CA LYS A 394 -0.51 -19.32 20.33
C LYS A 394 0.86 -18.84 20.82
N THR A 395 1.33 -17.68 20.38
CA THR A 395 2.73 -17.25 20.52
C THR A 395 3.03 -16.48 21.82
N ARG A 396 2.13 -16.48 22.80
CA ARG A 396 2.26 -15.82 24.10
C ARG A 396 2.60 -16.79 25.22
N PHE A 397 3.28 -16.32 26.25
CA PHE A 397 3.62 -17.07 27.44
C PHE A 397 2.69 -16.78 28.64
N GLY A 398 1.85 -15.74 28.58
CA GLY A 398 0.85 -15.41 29.60
C GLY A 398 1.32 -14.46 30.70
N ASP A 399 2.53 -13.91 30.58
CA ASP A 399 3.15 -12.97 31.53
C ASP A 399 3.68 -11.69 30.86
N GLY A 400 3.14 -11.35 29.66
CA GLY A 400 3.58 -10.23 28.82
C GLY A 400 4.67 -10.59 27.83
N TYR A 401 5.31 -11.75 27.98
CA TYR A 401 6.28 -12.23 27.01
C TYR A 401 5.61 -13.02 25.90
N ARG A 402 6.11 -12.84 24.67
CA ARG A 402 5.68 -13.58 23.48
C ARG A 402 6.74 -13.65 22.40
N SER A 403 6.56 -14.55 21.45
CA SER A 403 7.32 -14.52 20.22
C SER A 403 6.74 -13.44 19.28
N THR A 404 7.60 -12.59 18.75
CA THR A 404 7.23 -11.54 17.78
C THR A 404 7.40 -11.98 16.33
N GLY A 405 7.78 -13.21 16.10
CA GLY A 405 8.08 -13.82 14.80
C GLY A 405 9.44 -14.50 14.82
N GLN A 406 9.75 -15.19 13.75
CA GLN A 406 11.03 -15.86 13.53
C GLN A 406 11.62 -15.41 12.19
N LEU A 407 12.90 -15.15 12.18
CA LEU A 407 13.66 -14.83 10.97
C LEU A 407 14.41 -16.10 10.51
N VAL A 408 13.80 -16.85 9.61
CA VAL A 408 14.37 -18.10 9.08
C VAL A 408 14.11 -18.21 7.59
N SER A 409 15.13 -18.14 6.77
CA SER A 409 15.08 -18.18 5.31
C SER A 409 15.48 -19.54 4.72
N TYR A 410 15.36 -20.63 5.47
CA TYR A 410 15.65 -21.98 4.99
C TYR A 410 14.62 -23.01 5.50
N TRP A 411 14.57 -24.13 4.81
CA TRP A 411 13.70 -25.24 5.16
C TRP A 411 14.31 -26.06 6.29
N THR A 412 13.50 -26.34 7.29
CA THR A 412 13.85 -27.21 8.40
C THR A 412 13.31 -28.62 8.15
N ASP A 413 13.83 -29.64 8.85
CA ASP A 413 13.45 -31.05 8.64
C ASP A 413 12.11 -31.44 9.31
N GLY A 414 11.59 -30.59 10.17
CA GLY A 414 10.35 -30.80 10.93
C GLY A 414 10.51 -31.75 12.12
N ILE A 415 11.74 -32.04 12.51
CA ILE A 415 12.07 -32.95 13.62
C ILE A 415 12.72 -32.14 14.74
N MET A 416 12.01 -31.96 15.83
CA MET A 416 12.52 -31.22 16.99
C MET A 416 13.74 -31.91 17.63
N GLY A 417 14.78 -31.16 17.89
CA GLY A 417 16.03 -31.62 18.52
C GLY A 417 17.15 -31.90 17.51
N THR A 418 16.97 -31.58 16.25
CA THR A 418 18.01 -31.70 15.22
C THR A 418 18.83 -30.42 15.04
N ALA A 419 19.82 -30.44 14.16
CA ALA A 419 20.79 -29.35 14.04
C ALA A 419 20.24 -28.11 13.32
N ASP A 420 19.15 -28.24 12.57
CA ASP A 420 18.48 -27.14 11.86
C ASP A 420 17.39 -26.44 12.68
N ASP A 421 17.12 -26.91 13.92
CA ASP A 421 16.19 -26.22 14.82
C ASP A 421 16.60 -24.76 15.02
N ARG A 422 15.63 -23.88 14.90
CA ARG A 422 15.82 -22.46 15.25
C ARG A 422 15.15 -22.14 16.56
N HIS A 423 15.88 -21.41 17.36
CA HIS A 423 15.48 -20.96 18.67
C HIS A 423 15.44 -19.43 18.71
N GLY A 424 14.30 -18.89 19.11
CA GLY A 424 14.08 -17.46 19.36
C GLY A 424 13.85 -17.19 20.85
N GLU A 425 14.13 -15.96 21.24
CA GLU A 425 13.81 -15.47 22.59
C GLU A 425 12.44 -14.79 22.59
N ALA A 426 11.75 -14.87 23.71
CA ALA A 426 10.52 -14.14 23.94
C ALA A 426 10.82 -12.69 24.32
N VAL A 427 9.96 -11.78 23.89
CA VAL A 427 10.08 -10.34 24.16
C VAL A 427 8.83 -9.84 24.87
N ASN A 428 8.99 -9.00 25.89
CA ASN A 428 7.92 -8.19 26.46
C ASN A 428 8.08 -6.77 25.93
N ASN A 429 7.32 -6.43 24.90
CA ASN A 429 7.37 -5.15 24.22
C ASN A 429 5.99 -4.48 24.25
N PRO A 430 5.84 -3.28 24.84
CA PRO A 430 4.56 -2.56 24.90
C PRO A 430 3.90 -2.33 23.55
N GLU A 431 4.66 -1.93 22.53
CA GLU A 431 4.15 -1.74 21.18
C GLU A 431 3.49 -3.01 20.65
N TRP A 432 4.24 -4.13 20.75
CA TRP A 432 3.74 -5.41 20.27
C TRP A 432 2.52 -5.89 21.04
N ASN A 433 2.52 -5.77 22.37
CA ASN A 433 1.39 -6.15 23.20
C ASN A 433 0.14 -5.30 22.93
N PHE A 434 0.26 -3.99 22.66
CA PHE A 434 -0.85 -3.16 22.20
C PHE A 434 -1.38 -3.59 20.84
N ARG A 435 -0.50 -3.86 19.89
CA ARG A 435 -0.87 -4.27 18.52
C ARG A 435 -1.69 -5.56 18.52
N VAL A 436 -1.27 -6.56 19.29
CA VAL A 436 -1.99 -7.82 19.39
C VAL A 436 -3.29 -7.67 20.18
N SER A 437 -3.28 -6.90 21.27
CA SER A 437 -4.48 -6.59 22.04
C SER A 437 -5.57 -5.93 21.20
N ALA A 438 -5.20 -4.99 20.33
CA ALA A 438 -6.14 -4.38 19.39
C ALA A 438 -6.79 -5.41 18.46
N LEU A 439 -5.98 -6.31 17.88
CA LEU A 439 -6.49 -7.40 17.03
C LEU A 439 -7.44 -8.33 17.80
N GLU A 440 -7.05 -8.74 19.01
CA GLU A 440 -7.79 -9.68 19.83
C GLU A 440 -9.12 -9.08 20.29
N ALA A 441 -9.15 -7.79 20.67
CA ALA A 441 -10.35 -7.07 21.05
C ALA A 441 -11.30 -6.89 19.85
N LEU A 442 -10.80 -6.49 18.68
CA LEU A 442 -11.57 -6.42 17.45
C LEU A 442 -12.17 -7.79 17.10
N ALA A 443 -11.36 -8.84 17.13
CA ALA A 443 -11.79 -10.21 16.85
C ALA A 443 -12.88 -10.67 17.82
N SER A 444 -12.81 -10.30 19.11
CA SER A 444 -13.81 -10.65 20.11
C SER A 444 -15.20 -10.09 19.77
N ARG A 445 -15.26 -8.87 19.23
CA ARG A 445 -16.52 -8.24 18.80
C ARG A 445 -17.09 -8.93 17.54
N ILE A 446 -16.25 -9.13 16.54
CA ILE A 446 -16.68 -9.66 15.24
C ILE A 446 -17.09 -11.13 15.32
N LEU A 447 -16.40 -11.92 16.13
CA LEU A 447 -16.65 -13.36 16.28
C LEU A 447 -17.74 -13.71 17.30
N LYS A 448 -18.25 -12.75 18.04
CA LYS A 448 -19.18 -12.95 19.18
C LYS A 448 -20.37 -13.86 18.83
N GLU A 449 -20.95 -13.70 17.65
CA GLU A 449 -22.12 -14.47 17.21
C GLU A 449 -21.74 -15.76 16.49
N SER A 450 -20.60 -15.80 15.80
CA SER A 450 -20.20 -16.92 14.93
C SER A 450 -19.28 -17.93 15.62
N ASP A 451 -18.53 -17.50 16.65
CA ASP A 451 -17.59 -18.31 17.41
C ASP A 451 -17.38 -17.73 18.82
N THR A 452 -18.38 -17.93 19.66
CA THR A 452 -18.44 -17.34 21.02
C THR A 452 -17.25 -17.78 21.90
N GLU A 453 -16.75 -19.01 21.75
CA GLU A 453 -15.61 -19.53 22.51
C GLU A 453 -14.32 -18.77 22.14
N LEU A 454 -14.03 -18.65 20.86
CA LEU A 454 -12.86 -17.91 20.38
C LEU A 454 -12.98 -16.41 20.72
N ALA A 455 -14.19 -15.82 20.57
CA ALA A 455 -14.45 -14.45 20.91
C ALA A 455 -14.16 -14.15 22.41
N ASN A 456 -14.70 -14.96 23.31
CA ASN A 456 -14.46 -14.79 24.75
C ASN A 456 -12.99 -14.99 25.14
N ARG A 457 -12.32 -15.99 24.54
CA ARG A 457 -10.89 -16.23 24.76
C ARG A 457 -10.06 -15.03 24.28
N SER A 458 -10.37 -14.50 23.10
CA SER A 458 -9.67 -13.34 22.54
C SER A 458 -9.83 -12.11 23.43
N LEU A 459 -11.02 -11.85 23.95
CA LEU A 459 -11.27 -10.72 24.85
C LEU A 459 -10.42 -10.81 26.14
N VAL A 460 -10.44 -11.96 26.82
CA VAL A 460 -9.65 -12.17 28.04
C VAL A 460 -8.16 -11.93 27.77
N ILE A 461 -7.65 -12.42 26.66
CA ILE A 461 -6.23 -12.27 26.29
C ILE A 461 -5.92 -10.81 25.91
N ALA A 462 -6.83 -10.13 25.19
CA ALA A 462 -6.69 -8.72 24.85
C ALA A 462 -6.54 -7.83 26.09
N GLU A 463 -7.35 -8.08 27.13
CA GLU A 463 -7.27 -7.36 28.41
C GLU A 463 -5.95 -7.61 29.14
N GLU A 464 -5.45 -8.85 29.12
CA GLU A 464 -4.14 -9.21 29.72
C GLU A 464 -3.00 -8.52 28.98
N ASP A 465 -2.96 -8.61 27.65
CA ASP A 465 -1.88 -8.06 26.83
C ASP A 465 -1.89 -6.51 26.86
N TRP A 466 -3.06 -5.88 26.88
CA TRP A 466 -3.18 -4.44 27.11
C TRP A 466 -2.61 -4.03 28.47
N LYS A 467 -2.91 -4.78 29.53
CA LYS A 467 -2.39 -4.51 30.88
C LYS A 467 -0.86 -4.60 30.92
N TYR A 468 -0.27 -5.63 30.28
CA TYR A 468 1.19 -5.75 30.17
C TYR A 468 1.78 -4.59 29.36
N ALA A 469 1.11 -4.15 28.30
CA ALA A 469 1.57 -3.02 27.50
C ALA A 469 1.55 -1.71 28.30
N VAL A 470 0.46 -1.40 29.01
CA VAL A 470 0.34 -0.20 29.85
C VAL A 470 1.39 -0.21 30.99
N GLU A 471 1.62 -1.35 31.63
CA GLU A 471 2.62 -1.46 32.66
C GLU A 471 4.03 -1.35 32.08
N GLY A 472 4.25 -1.95 30.92
CA GLY A 472 5.51 -1.87 30.18
C GLY A 472 5.86 -0.44 29.77
N LEU A 473 4.88 0.38 29.35
CA LEU A 473 5.13 1.79 29.02
C LEU A 473 5.70 2.59 30.18
N LYS A 474 5.27 2.30 31.42
CA LYS A 474 5.75 3.02 32.61
C LYS A 474 7.22 2.74 32.91
N THR A 475 7.73 1.60 32.49
CA THR A 475 9.07 1.11 32.79
C THR A 475 9.97 1.01 31.55
N ALA A 476 9.42 1.22 30.36
CA ALA A 476 10.16 1.12 29.11
C ALA A 476 11.32 2.11 29.06
N ALA A 477 12.48 1.61 28.65
CA ALA A 477 13.58 2.48 28.28
C ALA A 477 13.18 3.33 27.05
N PRO A 478 13.70 4.56 26.92
CA PRO A 478 13.57 5.33 25.71
C PRO A 478 14.05 4.49 24.51
N LEU A 479 13.30 4.55 23.41
CA LEU A 479 13.73 3.89 22.18
C LEU A 479 14.98 4.58 21.64
N PRO A 480 15.89 3.83 21.00
CA PRO A 480 17.05 4.44 20.36
C PRO A 480 16.57 5.35 19.21
N GLU A 481 17.15 6.54 19.15
CA GLU A 481 16.91 7.45 18.02
C GLU A 481 17.69 6.96 16.80
N VAL A 482 17.09 6.02 16.08
CA VAL A 482 17.63 5.47 14.84
C VAL A 482 16.58 5.67 13.75
N TYR A 483 17.03 6.13 12.60
CA TYR A 483 16.16 6.36 11.48
C TYR A 483 15.40 5.09 11.07
N GLY A 484 14.06 5.21 10.95
CA GLY A 484 13.18 4.11 10.54
C GLY A 484 12.96 3.00 11.58
N ALA A 485 13.54 3.11 12.78
CA ALA A 485 13.24 2.19 13.88
C ALA A 485 11.89 2.50 14.54
N SER A 486 11.39 1.57 15.38
CA SER A 486 10.21 1.81 16.23
C SER A 486 10.43 3.05 17.10
N ASP A 487 9.39 3.84 17.29
CA ASP A 487 9.41 5.08 18.03
C ASP A 487 8.24 5.22 19.02
N ASP A 488 8.27 6.30 19.80
CA ASP A 488 7.26 6.51 20.84
C ASP A 488 5.87 6.81 20.23
N LEU A 489 5.79 7.52 19.10
CA LEU A 489 4.52 7.83 18.43
C LEU A 489 3.81 6.56 17.99
N GLU A 490 4.54 5.63 17.38
CA GLU A 490 3.99 4.34 16.96
C GLU A 490 3.43 3.56 18.15
N ARG A 491 4.23 3.42 19.20
CA ARG A 491 3.87 2.74 20.44
C ARG A 491 2.61 3.34 21.08
N ILE A 492 2.54 4.67 21.17
CA ILE A 492 1.40 5.42 21.73
C ILE A 492 0.16 5.25 20.86
N SER A 493 0.30 5.31 19.53
CA SER A 493 -0.81 5.17 18.61
C SER A 493 -1.46 3.78 18.68
N PHE A 494 -0.67 2.71 18.74
CA PHE A 494 -1.20 1.37 18.99
C PHE A 494 -1.89 1.26 20.35
N GLY A 495 -1.38 1.96 21.36
CA GLY A 495 -2.01 2.01 22.68
C GLY A 495 -3.40 2.65 22.64
N VAL A 496 -3.57 3.73 21.90
CA VAL A 496 -4.89 4.35 21.67
C VAL A 496 -5.84 3.36 20.97
N VAL A 497 -5.39 2.74 19.88
CA VAL A 497 -6.22 1.79 19.11
C VAL A 497 -6.65 0.61 19.99
N ALA A 498 -5.72 -0.01 20.72
CA ALA A 498 -6.02 -1.14 21.61
C ALA A 498 -7.03 -0.75 22.70
N SER A 499 -6.84 0.42 23.31
CA SER A 499 -7.75 0.92 24.36
C SER A 499 -9.14 1.20 23.82
N VAL A 500 -9.26 1.80 22.63
CA VAL A 500 -10.58 2.02 22.01
C VAL A 500 -11.26 0.71 21.64
N GLU A 501 -10.55 -0.26 21.04
CA GLU A 501 -11.13 -1.57 20.70
C GLU A 501 -11.63 -2.31 21.95
N LEU A 502 -10.89 -2.24 23.06
CA LEU A 502 -11.31 -2.80 24.33
C LEU A 502 -12.51 -2.05 24.95
N PHE A 503 -12.55 -0.73 24.85
CA PHE A 503 -13.72 0.05 25.26
C PHE A 503 -14.97 -0.35 24.47
N GLU A 504 -14.85 -0.48 23.16
CA GLU A 504 -15.96 -0.93 22.29
C GLU A 504 -16.42 -2.37 22.61
N ALA A 505 -15.50 -3.23 23.04
CA ALA A 505 -15.81 -4.61 23.41
C ALA A 505 -16.47 -4.75 24.80
N THR A 506 -16.08 -3.88 25.77
CA THR A 506 -16.43 -4.04 27.20
C THR A 506 -17.29 -2.92 27.77
N GLY A 507 -17.17 -1.69 27.26
CA GLY A 507 -17.74 -0.48 27.83
C GLY A 507 -17.05 0.01 29.11
N ASP A 508 -15.89 -0.56 29.51
CA ASP A 508 -15.19 -0.18 30.74
C ASP A 508 -14.40 1.12 30.55
N ARG A 509 -14.68 2.09 31.44
CA ARG A 509 -14.10 3.44 31.39
C ARG A 509 -12.57 3.47 31.57
N GLN A 510 -11.96 2.48 32.17
CA GLN A 510 -10.50 2.45 32.27
C GLN A 510 -9.83 2.51 30.90
N TYR A 511 -10.45 1.92 29.88
CA TYR A 511 -9.94 1.95 28.50
C TYR A 511 -10.15 3.31 27.84
N GLU A 512 -11.28 3.98 28.12
CA GLU A 512 -11.51 5.38 27.70
C GLU A 512 -10.44 6.29 28.30
N ASP A 513 -10.21 6.20 29.63
CA ASP A 513 -9.25 7.05 30.33
C ASP A 513 -7.82 6.89 29.77
N GLU A 514 -7.39 5.67 29.49
CA GLU A 514 -6.06 5.40 28.89
C GLU A 514 -6.00 5.86 27.42
N ALA A 515 -7.02 5.59 26.63
CA ALA A 515 -7.10 6.03 25.22
C ALA A 515 -6.96 7.56 25.12
N VAL A 516 -7.67 8.30 25.98
CA VAL A 516 -7.60 9.77 26.04
C VAL A 516 -6.21 10.25 26.47
N ALA A 517 -5.63 9.62 27.48
CA ALA A 517 -4.29 9.98 27.97
C ALA A 517 -3.20 9.77 26.88
N LEU A 518 -3.22 8.64 26.19
CA LEU A 518 -2.32 8.35 25.07
C LEU A 518 -2.61 9.25 23.85
N GLY A 519 -3.89 9.54 23.58
CA GLY A 519 -4.31 10.47 22.53
C GLY A 519 -3.77 11.89 22.72
N ALA A 520 -3.62 12.35 23.95
CA ALA A 520 -2.98 13.62 24.26
C ALA A 520 -1.49 13.63 23.88
N LEU A 521 -0.81 12.49 23.99
CA LEU A 521 0.59 12.34 23.56
C LEU A 521 0.70 12.30 22.01
N VAL A 522 -0.26 11.65 21.33
CA VAL A 522 -0.33 11.70 19.85
C VAL A 522 -0.50 13.14 19.38
N LEU A 523 -1.41 13.92 19.99
CA LEU A 523 -1.58 15.35 19.68
C LEU A 523 -0.31 16.17 19.91
N ALA A 524 0.41 15.89 20.99
CA ALA A 524 1.67 16.58 21.31
C ALA A 524 2.78 16.27 20.28
N SER A 525 2.69 15.14 19.58
CA SER A 525 3.65 14.73 18.56
C SER A 525 3.38 15.34 17.17
N GLN A 526 2.29 16.10 16.99
CA GLN A 526 1.94 16.69 15.69
C GLN A 526 2.52 18.10 15.53
N GLU A 527 3.02 18.43 14.33
CA GLU A 527 3.25 19.82 13.95
C GLU A 527 1.90 20.49 13.66
N ARG A 528 1.62 21.55 14.40
CA ARG A 528 0.33 22.28 14.27
C ARG A 528 0.49 23.69 13.75
N LYS A 529 1.72 24.17 13.65
CA LYS A 529 2.00 25.50 13.11
C LYS A 529 2.30 25.42 11.63
N LEU A 530 1.68 26.30 10.86
CA LEU A 530 2.08 26.53 9.47
C LEU A 530 3.53 26.95 9.42
N GLN A 531 4.33 26.18 8.71
CA GLN A 531 5.74 26.51 8.56
C GLN A 531 5.90 27.69 7.59
N PRO A 532 6.86 28.58 7.80
CA PRO A 532 7.13 29.74 6.93
C PRO A 532 7.85 29.30 5.64
N TRP A 533 7.38 28.25 5.04
CA TRP A 533 7.93 27.66 3.81
C TRP A 533 7.27 28.27 2.57
N THR A 534 7.90 28.09 1.41
CA THR A 534 7.34 28.52 0.12
C THR A 534 5.95 27.90 -0.11
N THR A 535 5.78 26.64 0.26
CA THR A 535 4.48 25.99 0.39
C THR A 535 4.26 25.70 1.87
N PRO A 536 3.38 26.45 2.55
CA PRO A 536 3.15 26.26 3.98
C PRO A 536 2.48 24.92 4.23
N LEU A 537 3.17 24.00 4.90
CA LEU A 537 2.66 22.71 5.32
C LEU A 537 2.60 22.63 6.84
N THR A 538 1.61 21.92 7.36
CA THR A 538 1.51 21.54 8.77
C THR A 538 0.67 20.26 8.90
N GLY A 539 0.69 19.60 10.06
CA GLY A 539 -0.10 18.42 10.31
C GLY A 539 0.68 17.11 10.18
N TYR A 540 1.95 17.14 9.82
CA TYR A 540 2.83 15.97 9.87
C TYR A 540 3.26 15.68 11.31
N PHE A 541 3.83 14.49 11.53
CA PHE A 541 4.16 14.02 12.86
C PHE A 541 5.67 13.91 13.10
N TYR A 542 6.02 13.91 14.37
CA TYR A 542 7.34 13.62 14.91
C TYR A 542 7.31 12.23 15.57
N THR A 543 8.46 11.63 15.81
CA THR A 543 8.63 10.33 16.46
C THR A 543 8.12 10.27 17.91
N GLY A 544 7.71 11.38 18.46
CA GLY A 544 7.13 11.45 19.81
C GLY A 544 6.87 12.87 20.29
N PRO A 545 6.33 13.04 21.52
CA PRO A 545 5.91 14.32 22.08
C PRO A 545 7.02 15.36 22.24
N LYS A 546 8.29 14.94 22.27
CA LYS A 546 9.45 15.85 22.33
C LYS A 546 9.70 16.58 21.01
N ARG A 547 9.18 16.06 19.88
CA ARG A 547 9.24 16.66 18.54
C ARG A 547 10.66 16.87 18.02
N GLU A 548 11.57 15.92 18.32
CA GLU A 548 12.99 16.01 17.95
C GLU A 548 13.24 15.57 16.51
N ASN A 549 12.62 14.45 16.10
CA ASN A 549 12.81 13.83 14.79
C ASN A 549 11.48 13.63 14.08
N LEU A 550 11.50 13.71 12.74
CA LEU A 550 10.33 13.46 11.92
C LEU A 550 9.98 11.97 11.90
N PHE A 551 8.69 11.69 11.85
CA PHE A 551 8.18 10.33 11.82
C PHE A 551 8.28 9.75 10.41
N HIS A 552 9.03 8.64 10.26
CA HIS A 552 9.19 7.89 9.02
C HIS A 552 9.32 6.40 9.29
N ARG A 553 8.49 5.61 8.64
CA ARG A 553 8.57 4.13 8.71
C ARG A 553 8.79 3.53 7.32
N PHE A 554 9.85 3.93 6.68
CA PHE A 554 10.15 3.82 5.26
C PHE A 554 9.63 2.56 4.56
N HIS A 555 10.12 1.35 4.75
CA HIS A 555 9.66 0.18 3.98
C HIS A 555 8.49 -0.59 4.61
N ILE A 556 8.19 -0.38 5.87
CA ILE A 556 7.07 -1.03 6.57
C ILE A 556 5.77 -0.24 6.36
N GLY A 557 5.84 1.09 6.39
CA GLY A 557 4.73 2.01 6.25
C GLY A 557 3.75 1.93 7.42
N GLN A 558 3.74 2.93 8.28
CA GLN A 558 2.83 3.02 9.44
C GLN A 558 2.40 4.48 9.67
N GLU A 559 2.51 5.29 8.65
CA GLU A 559 2.17 6.71 8.68
C GLU A 559 0.70 6.96 9.01
N GLN A 560 -0.18 5.96 8.81
CA GLN A 560 -1.60 6.03 9.15
C GLN A 560 -1.87 5.94 10.65
N GLU A 561 -1.00 5.35 11.46
CA GLU A 561 -1.30 4.98 12.85
C GLU A 561 -1.78 6.15 13.73
N PRO A 562 -1.13 7.33 13.74
CA PRO A 562 -1.61 8.46 14.53
C PRO A 562 -2.98 8.98 14.07
N ILE A 563 -3.29 8.92 12.78
CA ILE A 563 -4.56 9.37 12.23
C ILE A 563 -5.68 8.38 12.53
N VAL A 564 -5.40 7.09 12.42
CA VAL A 564 -6.33 6.02 12.82
C VAL A 564 -6.65 6.15 14.32
N ALA A 565 -5.63 6.33 15.17
CA ALA A 565 -5.79 6.53 16.59
C ALA A 565 -6.71 7.72 16.92
N LEU A 566 -6.43 8.89 16.35
CA LEU A 566 -7.23 10.09 16.58
C LEU A 566 -8.67 9.98 16.04
N THR A 567 -8.84 9.30 14.89
CA THR A 567 -10.16 9.06 14.31
C THR A 567 -10.98 8.13 15.20
N LYS A 568 -10.40 7.04 15.71
CA LYS A 568 -11.07 6.13 16.66
C LYS A 568 -11.50 6.85 17.93
N LEU A 569 -10.70 7.77 18.46
CA LEU A 569 -11.12 8.61 19.59
C LEU A 569 -12.33 9.48 19.23
N CYS A 570 -12.35 10.07 18.06
CA CYS A 570 -13.50 10.87 17.62
C CYS A 570 -14.78 10.03 17.46
N GLU A 571 -14.66 8.80 16.96
CA GLU A 571 -15.79 7.91 16.74
C GLU A 571 -16.32 7.32 18.04
N ALA A 572 -15.44 6.88 18.95
CA ALA A 572 -15.81 6.26 20.22
C ALA A 572 -16.32 7.27 21.25
N PHE A 573 -15.79 8.50 21.27
CA PHE A 573 -16.06 9.49 22.31
C PHE A 573 -16.58 10.83 21.76
N PRO A 574 -17.73 10.88 21.05
CA PRO A 574 -18.20 12.07 20.33
C PRO A 574 -18.51 13.28 21.22
N ASP A 575 -18.77 13.04 22.53
CA ASP A 575 -19.10 14.09 23.51
C ASP A 575 -17.92 14.49 24.41
N HIS A 576 -16.72 13.91 24.17
CA HIS A 576 -15.55 14.23 24.98
C HIS A 576 -15.08 15.68 24.78
N ALA A 577 -14.58 16.30 25.84
CA ALA A 577 -14.13 17.70 25.83
C ALA A 577 -12.99 17.97 24.81
N ASP A 578 -12.12 16.99 24.58
CA ASP A 578 -11.00 17.09 23.64
C ASP A 578 -11.34 16.65 22.20
N TRP A 579 -12.61 16.33 21.94
CA TRP A 579 -13.05 15.84 20.63
C TRP A 579 -12.60 16.77 19.46
N MET A 580 -12.77 18.09 19.64
CA MET A 580 -12.36 19.07 18.63
C MET A 580 -10.84 19.12 18.40
N LYS A 581 -10.04 18.80 19.40
CA LYS A 581 -8.58 18.76 19.27
C LYS A 581 -8.16 17.55 18.41
N TRP A 582 -8.77 16.39 18.64
CA TRP A 582 -8.55 15.19 17.84
C TRP A 582 -8.98 15.39 16.39
N TYR A 583 -10.21 15.91 16.21
CA TYR A 583 -10.77 16.21 14.89
C TYR A 583 -9.90 17.22 14.13
N SER A 584 -9.50 18.30 14.76
CA SER A 584 -8.62 19.32 14.17
C SER A 584 -7.26 18.75 13.74
N ALA A 585 -6.69 17.84 14.54
CA ALA A 585 -5.43 17.19 14.17
C ALA A 585 -5.57 16.34 12.89
N VAL A 586 -6.69 15.63 12.73
CA VAL A 586 -7.00 14.87 11.49
C VAL A 586 -7.20 15.83 10.31
N VAL A 587 -7.87 16.97 10.51
CA VAL A 587 -8.01 18.02 9.48
C VAL A 587 -6.65 18.57 9.08
N LEU A 588 -5.78 18.90 10.03
CA LEU A 588 -4.44 19.42 9.74
C LEU A 588 -3.64 18.43 8.87
N HIS A 589 -3.64 17.16 9.23
CA HIS A 589 -2.90 16.14 8.47
C HIS A 589 -3.43 15.98 7.03
N SER A 590 -4.74 15.86 6.86
CA SER A 590 -5.32 15.65 5.53
C SER A 590 -5.36 16.92 4.69
N GLN A 591 -5.84 18.07 5.25
CA GLN A 591 -6.09 19.28 4.49
C GLN A 591 -4.86 20.18 4.33
N TYR A 592 -3.94 20.19 5.31
CA TYR A 592 -2.81 21.10 5.33
C TYR A 592 -1.45 20.41 5.15
N TYR A 593 -1.44 19.08 5.04
CA TYR A 593 -0.26 18.31 4.72
C TYR A 593 -0.45 17.47 3.46
N LEU A 594 -1.23 16.38 3.49
CA LEU A 594 -1.28 15.41 2.39
C LEU A 594 -1.86 16.01 1.10
N LYS A 595 -2.99 16.72 1.17
CA LYS A 595 -3.61 17.29 -0.04
C LYS A 595 -2.71 18.33 -0.72
N PRO A 596 -2.14 19.36 -0.06
CA PRO A 596 -1.25 20.29 -0.73
C PRO A 596 0.07 19.65 -1.17
N ALA A 597 0.58 18.66 -0.44
CA ALA A 597 1.80 17.97 -0.82
C ALA A 597 1.62 17.11 -2.10
N SER A 598 0.46 16.51 -2.31
CA SER A 598 0.17 15.73 -3.54
C SER A 598 0.11 16.61 -4.82
N ALA A 599 -0.06 17.92 -4.67
CA ALA A 599 -0.09 18.84 -5.82
C ALA A 599 1.27 18.96 -6.53
N PHE A 600 2.38 18.62 -5.86
CA PHE A 600 3.70 18.57 -6.50
C PHE A 600 3.84 17.44 -7.54
N ASP A 601 2.93 16.46 -7.52
CA ASP A 601 2.99 15.27 -8.36
C ASP A 601 1.85 15.18 -9.39
N LEU A 602 1.24 16.33 -9.71
CA LEU A 602 0.25 16.40 -10.78
C LEU A 602 0.89 16.07 -12.16
N PRO A 603 0.16 15.35 -13.03
CA PRO A 603 -1.25 14.98 -12.96
C PRO A 603 -1.52 13.65 -12.22
N TYR A 604 -0.51 12.96 -11.72
CA TYR A 604 -0.70 11.69 -11.00
C TYR A 604 -1.36 11.90 -9.64
N GLY A 605 -0.94 12.92 -8.89
CA GLY A 605 -1.39 13.22 -7.54
C GLY A 605 -0.94 12.16 -6.54
N VAL A 606 0.30 11.67 -6.67
CA VAL A 606 0.89 10.71 -5.73
C VAL A 606 1.14 11.41 -4.40
N LEU A 607 0.85 10.72 -3.30
CA LEU A 607 1.19 11.21 -1.97
C LEU A 607 2.69 11.08 -1.73
N PRO A 608 3.35 12.10 -1.14
CA PRO A 608 4.78 12.05 -0.92
C PRO A 608 5.16 11.06 0.18
N ALA A 609 6.39 10.59 0.14
CA ALA A 609 6.95 9.80 1.25
C ALA A 609 7.01 10.61 2.55
N GLY A 610 7.27 11.92 2.46
CA GLY A 610 7.21 12.80 3.62
C GLY A 610 8.10 14.02 3.54
N VAL A 611 8.05 14.80 4.61
CA VAL A 611 9.02 15.89 4.88
C VAL A 611 10.28 15.26 5.48
N TYR A 612 11.43 15.59 4.93
CA TYR A 612 12.75 15.12 5.37
C TYR A 612 13.62 16.31 5.78
N ARG A 613 14.52 16.10 6.73
CA ARG A 613 15.49 17.12 7.15
C ARG A 613 16.93 16.64 6.90
N GLU A 614 17.76 17.51 6.34
CA GLU A 614 19.18 17.24 6.16
C GLU A 614 19.85 16.90 7.50
N SER A 615 19.48 17.62 8.58
CA SER A 615 20.01 17.41 9.93
C SER A 615 19.73 16.01 10.51
N GLU A 616 18.77 15.27 9.97
CA GLU A 616 18.43 13.91 10.41
C GLU A 616 19.40 12.85 9.86
N ALA A 617 20.35 13.20 9.00
CA ALA A 617 21.46 12.33 8.62
C ALA A 617 22.23 11.76 9.84
N ARG A 618 22.21 12.49 10.97
CA ARG A 618 22.81 12.04 12.24
C ARG A 618 22.18 10.75 12.81
N LEU A 619 20.92 10.47 12.45
CA LEU A 619 20.17 9.30 12.92
C LEU A 619 20.58 8.01 12.22
N ILE A 620 21.35 8.10 11.14
CA ILE A 620 21.88 6.94 10.44
C ILE A 620 22.96 6.31 11.30
N PRO A 621 22.80 5.05 11.75
CA PRO A 621 23.72 4.41 12.67
C PRO A 621 25.09 4.17 12.03
N GLU A 622 26.15 4.26 12.83
CA GLU A 622 27.51 3.92 12.40
C GLU A 622 27.78 2.41 12.43
N ASP A 623 26.94 1.64 13.10
CA ASP A 623 27.14 0.22 13.34
C ASP A 623 26.37 -0.66 12.33
N LYS A 624 27.10 -1.60 11.71
CA LYS A 624 26.67 -2.44 10.60
C LYS A 624 25.81 -3.65 10.99
N LYS A 625 25.36 -3.78 12.22
CA LYS A 625 24.75 -5.06 12.69
C LYS A 625 23.43 -5.42 12.01
N TRP A 626 22.69 -4.46 11.46
CA TRP A 626 21.33 -4.67 10.97
C TRP A 626 21.06 -4.11 9.56
N THR A 627 21.95 -3.26 9.04
CA THR A 627 21.81 -2.66 7.72
C THR A 627 23.19 -2.62 7.04
N PRO A 628 23.26 -2.70 5.72
CA PRO A 628 24.48 -2.48 4.97
C PRO A 628 24.98 -1.03 5.05
N LEU A 629 24.37 -0.17 5.86
CA LEU A 629 24.64 1.25 5.99
C LEU A 629 26.08 1.51 6.45
N ARG A 630 26.73 2.44 5.77
CA ARG A 630 28.13 2.85 5.98
C ARG A 630 28.15 4.33 6.38
N ALA A 631 29.23 4.83 6.91
CA ALA A 631 29.39 6.27 7.15
C ALA A 631 29.23 7.11 5.87
N ALA A 632 29.55 6.55 4.70
CA ALA A 632 29.24 7.13 3.39
C ALA A 632 27.74 7.29 3.11
N ASP A 633 26.88 6.63 3.83
CA ASP A 633 25.43 6.65 3.60
C ASP A 633 24.81 7.94 4.20
N ARG A 634 25.47 8.62 5.12
CA ARG A 634 25.04 9.96 5.59
C ARG A 634 25.13 11.00 4.49
N ASP A 635 26.20 10.98 3.70
CA ASP A 635 26.37 11.88 2.57
C ASP A 635 25.36 11.55 1.47
N ALA A 636 25.12 10.25 1.23
CA ALA A 636 24.09 9.77 0.31
C ALA A 636 22.68 10.21 0.74
N TYR A 637 22.35 10.09 2.04
CA TYR A 637 21.10 10.59 2.60
C TYR A 637 20.89 12.08 2.31
N ILE A 638 21.91 12.90 2.60
CA ILE A 638 21.85 14.34 2.38
C ILE A 638 21.64 14.65 0.88
N GLU A 639 22.35 13.95 0.00
CA GLU A 639 22.21 14.14 -1.44
C GLU A 639 20.82 13.74 -1.94
N GLU A 640 20.27 12.62 -1.47
CA GLU A 640 18.89 12.19 -1.80
C GLU A 640 17.86 13.20 -1.28
N VAL A 641 17.98 13.68 -0.05
CA VAL A 641 17.09 14.70 0.53
C VAL A 641 17.09 15.96 -0.33
N HIS A 642 18.26 16.42 -0.78
CA HIS A 642 18.39 17.61 -1.62
C HIS A 642 17.76 17.46 -3.02
N ARG A 643 17.51 16.25 -3.48
CA ARG A 643 16.80 16.00 -4.76
C ARG A 643 15.27 16.14 -4.62
N GLY A 644 14.75 16.17 -3.40
CA GLY A 644 13.34 16.48 -3.14
C GLY A 644 13.01 17.95 -3.40
N VAL A 645 11.74 18.31 -3.21
CA VAL A 645 11.27 19.67 -3.31
C VAL A 645 11.69 20.45 -2.05
N ARG A 646 12.52 21.45 -2.21
CA ARG A 646 12.95 22.29 -1.08
C ARG A 646 11.77 23.09 -0.54
N LEU A 647 11.45 22.92 0.73
CA LEU A 647 10.39 23.64 1.44
C LEU A 647 10.91 24.87 2.20
N GLY A 648 12.00 24.71 2.90
CA GLY A 648 12.61 25.75 3.76
C GLY A 648 14.07 25.44 4.05
N ASP A 649 14.60 25.88 5.18
CA ASP A 649 16.03 25.89 5.50
C ASP A 649 16.71 24.54 5.30
N ASP A 650 16.40 23.56 6.14
CA ASP A 650 16.93 22.19 6.07
C ASP A 650 15.84 21.15 5.70
N SER A 651 14.67 21.60 5.25
CA SER A 651 13.48 20.78 5.05
C SER A 651 13.12 20.62 3.59
N TYR A 652 12.84 19.40 3.20
CA TYR A 652 12.53 18.98 1.83
C TYR A 652 11.34 18.04 1.83
N LEU A 653 10.50 18.09 0.78
CA LEU A 653 9.47 17.12 0.52
C LEU A 653 10.02 16.07 -0.46
N ARG A 654 10.05 14.81 -0.04
CA ARG A 654 10.47 13.70 -0.89
C ARG A 654 9.24 12.97 -1.41
N ARG A 655 9.23 12.67 -2.69
CA ARG A 655 8.20 11.86 -3.34
C ARG A 655 8.37 10.38 -3.01
N PHE A 656 9.62 9.94 -2.97
CA PHE A 656 10.01 8.57 -2.66
C PHE A 656 10.81 8.53 -1.35
N PRO A 657 10.73 7.42 -0.59
CA PRO A 657 11.55 7.23 0.59
C PRO A 657 13.04 7.42 0.27
N VAL A 658 13.76 8.03 1.20
CA VAL A 658 15.22 8.08 1.13
C VAL A 658 15.77 6.68 1.34
N TRP A 659 16.67 6.26 0.46
CA TRP A 659 17.20 4.91 0.50
C TRP A 659 18.09 4.65 1.71
N PHE A 660 17.85 3.49 2.30
CA PHE A 660 18.77 2.85 3.25
C PHE A 660 19.03 1.43 2.80
N ASP A 661 18.01 0.61 2.76
CA ASP A 661 18.05 -0.82 2.51
C ASP A 661 17.01 -1.21 1.47
N PHE A 662 15.76 -0.83 1.70
CA PHE A 662 14.64 -1.02 0.80
C PHE A 662 14.19 0.32 0.22
N ARG A 663 14.19 0.44 -1.10
CA ARG A 663 13.99 1.71 -1.82
C ARG A 663 12.56 1.97 -2.26
N GLY A 664 11.73 0.92 -2.30
CA GLY A 664 10.38 1.03 -2.85
C GLY A 664 9.41 1.79 -1.93
N ASN A 665 8.37 2.35 -2.53
CA ASN A 665 7.41 3.23 -1.86
C ASN A 665 6.07 2.57 -1.51
N SER A 666 5.87 1.27 -1.74
CA SER A 666 4.52 0.66 -1.65
C SER A 666 3.89 0.82 -0.27
N SER A 667 4.58 0.41 0.78
CA SER A 667 4.00 0.47 2.13
C SER A 667 3.79 1.90 2.60
N VAL A 668 4.73 2.80 2.34
CA VAL A 668 4.61 4.22 2.70
C VAL A 668 3.43 4.86 1.96
N LEU A 669 3.31 4.63 0.66
CA LEU A 669 2.22 5.21 -0.14
C LEU A 669 0.84 4.67 0.29
N LEU A 670 0.73 3.36 0.55
CA LEU A 670 -0.52 2.76 1.03
C LEU A 670 -0.88 3.24 2.43
N SER A 671 0.09 3.43 3.31
CA SER A 671 -0.14 3.96 4.66
C SER A 671 -0.60 5.41 4.64
N GLN A 672 0.00 6.26 3.81
CA GLN A 672 -0.46 7.64 3.60
C GLN A 672 -1.88 7.67 2.99
N ALA A 673 -2.16 6.78 2.03
CA ALA A 673 -3.49 6.65 1.45
C ALA A 673 -4.53 6.21 2.49
N LYS A 674 -4.19 5.28 3.39
CA LYS A 674 -5.05 4.87 4.50
C LYS A 674 -5.29 6.01 5.49
N ALA A 675 -4.26 6.78 5.86
CA ALA A 675 -4.43 7.97 6.68
C ALA A 675 -5.42 8.96 6.05
N LEU A 676 -5.27 9.19 4.74
CA LEU A 676 -6.13 10.12 3.99
C LEU A 676 -7.56 9.63 3.87
N SER A 677 -7.79 8.35 3.55
CA SER A 677 -9.13 7.77 3.44
C SER A 677 -9.86 7.71 4.78
N THR A 678 -9.15 7.38 5.85
CA THR A 678 -9.67 7.41 7.23
C THR A 678 -10.09 8.85 7.62
N ALA A 679 -9.26 9.84 7.32
CA ALA A 679 -9.60 11.25 7.53
C ALA A 679 -10.79 11.69 6.67
N ALA A 680 -10.86 11.24 5.41
CA ALA A 680 -11.97 11.55 4.51
C ALA A 680 -13.32 11.06 5.07
N LYS A 681 -13.36 9.81 5.57
CA LYS A 681 -14.56 9.24 6.19
C LYS A 681 -15.01 10.04 7.42
N LEU A 682 -14.08 10.34 8.34
CA LEU A 682 -14.39 11.15 9.51
C LEU A 682 -14.92 12.54 9.13
N ARG A 683 -14.33 13.20 8.13
CA ARG A 683 -14.65 14.58 7.75
C ARG A 683 -15.83 14.72 6.80
N GLY A 684 -16.15 13.69 6.03
CA GLY A 684 -17.06 13.81 4.87
C GLY A 684 -16.37 14.45 3.65
N ASP A 685 -15.05 14.30 3.51
CA ASP A 685 -14.22 14.96 2.47
C ASP A 685 -14.07 14.08 1.23
N LEU A 686 -14.92 14.31 0.22
CA LEU A 686 -14.87 13.58 -1.05
C LEU A 686 -13.59 13.81 -1.85
N ASP A 687 -12.95 14.97 -1.72
CA ASP A 687 -11.72 15.24 -2.46
C ASP A 687 -10.55 14.44 -1.87
N ALA A 688 -10.54 14.27 -0.55
CA ALA A 688 -9.58 13.41 0.12
C ALA A 688 -9.83 11.92 -0.21
N GLU A 689 -11.08 11.50 -0.27
CA GLU A 689 -11.44 10.14 -0.71
C GLU A 689 -11.00 9.89 -2.16
N ASP A 690 -11.30 10.80 -3.08
CA ASP A 690 -10.90 10.71 -4.48
C ASP A 690 -9.36 10.65 -4.63
N LEU A 691 -8.64 11.43 -3.84
CA LEU A 691 -7.17 11.38 -3.84
C LEU A 691 -6.64 10.04 -3.31
N ALA A 692 -7.30 9.44 -2.32
CA ALA A 692 -6.96 8.09 -1.85
C ALA A 692 -7.26 7.01 -2.92
N GLN A 693 -8.36 7.13 -3.69
CA GLN A 693 -8.65 6.28 -4.86
C GLN A 693 -7.53 6.36 -5.90
N ARG A 694 -6.98 7.54 -6.15
CA ARG A 694 -5.87 7.71 -7.11
C ARG A 694 -4.60 6.99 -6.68
N GLN A 695 -4.34 6.86 -5.37
CA GLN A 695 -3.21 6.06 -4.88
C GLN A 695 -3.42 4.58 -5.24
N ALA A 696 -4.60 4.04 -5.01
CA ALA A 696 -4.92 2.66 -5.42
C ALA A 696 -4.78 2.48 -6.95
N GLN A 697 -5.23 3.45 -7.75
CA GLN A 697 -5.07 3.43 -9.22
C GLN A 697 -3.59 3.43 -9.67
N TRP A 698 -2.69 4.09 -8.92
CA TRP A 698 -1.25 4.07 -9.18
C TRP A 698 -0.69 2.64 -9.11
N PHE A 699 -1.10 1.86 -8.13
CA PHE A 699 -0.64 0.47 -7.97
C PHE A 699 -1.07 -0.44 -9.11
N VAL A 700 -2.15 -0.14 -9.78
CA VAL A 700 -2.71 -1.01 -10.82
C VAL A 700 -2.69 -0.37 -12.21
N GLY A 701 -1.65 0.41 -12.50
CA GLY A 701 -1.32 0.83 -13.86
C GLY A 701 -1.46 2.32 -14.19
N ARG A 702 -2.08 3.16 -13.32
CA ARG A 702 -2.11 4.61 -13.54
C ARG A 702 -0.79 5.26 -13.06
N ASN A 703 0.32 4.72 -13.50
CA ASN A 703 1.69 5.14 -13.24
C ASN A 703 2.45 5.33 -14.56
N PRO A 704 3.63 5.99 -14.58
CA PRO A 704 4.38 6.27 -15.83
C PRO A 704 4.66 5.04 -16.70
N PHE A 705 4.77 3.88 -16.06
CA PHE A 705 5.11 2.62 -16.74
C PHE A 705 3.89 1.90 -17.31
N SER A 706 2.66 2.36 -16.99
CA SER A 706 1.40 1.66 -17.31
C SER A 706 1.46 0.17 -16.92
N SER A 707 2.03 -0.12 -15.75
CA SER A 707 2.27 -1.47 -15.23
C SER A 707 1.58 -1.65 -13.89
N SER A 708 0.88 -2.76 -13.72
CA SER A 708 0.37 -3.15 -12.40
C SER A 708 1.50 -3.64 -11.50
N LEU A 709 1.55 -3.14 -10.29
CA LEU A 709 2.50 -3.60 -9.27
C LEU A 709 2.01 -4.88 -8.58
N MET A 710 0.70 -5.13 -8.57
CA MET A 710 0.14 -6.36 -8.01
C MET A 710 0.28 -7.50 -9.02
N TYR A 711 1.07 -8.52 -8.67
CA TYR A 711 1.28 -9.67 -9.53
C TYR A 711 -0.03 -10.37 -9.87
N GLY A 712 -0.29 -10.54 -11.16
CA GLY A 712 -1.50 -11.18 -11.68
C GLY A 712 -2.76 -10.31 -11.68
N GLU A 713 -2.72 -9.04 -11.26
CA GLU A 713 -3.83 -8.10 -11.39
C GLU A 713 -3.62 -7.16 -12.58
N GLY A 714 -4.66 -6.94 -13.35
CA GLY A 714 -4.59 -6.05 -14.50
C GLY A 714 -3.65 -6.55 -15.59
N TYR A 715 -2.77 -5.67 -16.07
CA TYR A 715 -1.90 -5.91 -17.23
C TYR A 715 -0.48 -5.42 -16.98
N ASP A 716 0.47 -5.96 -17.75
CA ASP A 716 1.90 -5.59 -17.72
C ASP A 716 2.53 -5.67 -16.31
N TRP A 717 2.01 -6.52 -15.42
CA TRP A 717 2.66 -6.81 -14.14
C TRP A 717 3.98 -7.55 -14.36
N THR A 718 5.00 -7.20 -13.57
CA THR A 718 6.34 -7.77 -13.70
C THR A 718 6.53 -8.96 -12.77
N PRO A 719 7.43 -9.91 -13.08
CA PRO A 719 7.93 -10.87 -12.09
C PRO A 719 8.51 -10.13 -10.88
N LEU A 720 8.34 -10.74 -9.70
CA LEU A 720 8.76 -10.19 -8.42
C LEU A 720 9.85 -11.07 -7.78
N TYR A 721 10.57 -10.52 -6.82
CA TYR A 721 11.55 -11.26 -6.05
C TYR A 721 10.85 -12.15 -5.03
N SER A 722 10.93 -13.47 -5.24
CA SER A 722 10.26 -14.47 -4.40
C SER A 722 11.02 -15.81 -4.46
N VAL A 723 12.25 -15.78 -4.00
CA VAL A 723 13.26 -16.83 -4.22
C VAL A 723 12.89 -18.20 -3.67
N ARG A 724 12.02 -18.30 -2.67
CA ARG A 724 11.63 -19.57 -2.03
C ARG A 724 10.21 -20.03 -2.36
N SER A 725 9.32 -19.12 -2.69
CA SER A 725 7.90 -19.40 -2.90
C SER A 725 7.46 -19.30 -4.36
N GLY A 726 8.31 -18.79 -5.25
CA GLY A 726 7.91 -18.53 -6.63
C GLY A 726 6.92 -17.37 -6.75
N GLN A 727 6.29 -17.23 -7.92
CA GLN A 727 5.38 -16.12 -8.18
C GLN A 727 3.99 -16.39 -7.58
N MET A 728 3.48 -15.46 -6.78
CA MET A 728 2.19 -15.57 -6.09
C MET A 728 1.23 -14.48 -6.54
N VAL A 729 0.06 -14.88 -7.02
CA VAL A 729 -1.00 -13.94 -7.44
C VAL A 729 -1.48 -13.13 -6.25
N GLY A 730 -1.50 -11.80 -6.41
CA GLY A 730 -1.89 -10.84 -5.38
C GLY A 730 -0.72 -10.29 -4.58
N ALA A 731 0.50 -10.78 -4.82
CA ALA A 731 1.70 -10.21 -4.21
C ALA A 731 1.89 -8.74 -4.61
N LEU A 732 2.26 -7.93 -3.64
CA LEU A 732 2.73 -6.56 -3.84
C LEU A 732 4.22 -6.49 -3.48
N PRO A 733 5.02 -5.76 -4.23
CA PRO A 733 6.44 -5.59 -3.97
C PRO A 733 6.70 -4.51 -2.93
N VAL A 734 7.96 -4.38 -2.50
CA VAL A 734 8.45 -3.19 -1.78
C VAL A 734 8.05 -1.91 -2.53
N GLY A 735 8.16 -1.88 -3.86
CA GLY A 735 7.49 -0.88 -4.69
C GLY A 735 8.39 -0.14 -5.70
N ILE A 736 7.78 0.78 -6.42
CA ILE A 736 8.51 1.68 -7.31
C ILE A 736 9.57 2.43 -6.50
N GLU A 737 10.79 2.47 -7.02
CA GLU A 737 11.94 3.12 -6.41
C GLU A 737 12.40 4.36 -7.21
N THR A 738 13.54 4.89 -6.85
CA THR A 738 14.26 5.93 -7.60
C THR A 738 15.59 5.39 -8.13
N LYS A 739 16.10 5.93 -9.22
CA LYS A 739 17.43 5.60 -9.72
C LYS A 739 18.48 6.49 -9.06
N GLY A 740 19.44 5.87 -8.37
CA GLY A 740 20.45 6.62 -7.63
C GLY A 740 19.83 7.63 -6.67
N TYR A 741 20.32 8.86 -6.67
CA TYR A 741 19.87 9.93 -5.79
C TYR A 741 18.59 10.66 -6.26
N ASN A 742 18.00 10.29 -7.41
CA ASN A 742 16.85 10.99 -7.97
C ASN A 742 15.62 10.97 -7.05
N ASP A 743 14.60 11.75 -7.41
CA ASP A 743 13.26 11.73 -6.81
C ASP A 743 12.20 11.55 -7.92
N ALA A 744 12.50 10.68 -8.87
CA ALA A 744 11.64 10.31 -9.98
C ALA A 744 11.44 8.78 -10.00
N PRO A 745 10.27 8.31 -10.44
CA PRO A 745 9.96 6.89 -10.42
C PRO A 745 10.88 6.10 -11.35
N TYR A 746 11.32 4.94 -10.86
CA TYR A 746 12.15 3.99 -11.58
C TYR A 746 11.63 2.57 -11.34
N TRP A 747 11.31 1.86 -12.43
CA TRP A 747 10.77 0.51 -12.40
C TRP A 747 11.39 -0.34 -13.51
N PRO A 748 12.67 -0.74 -13.35
CA PRO A 748 13.40 -1.47 -14.37
C PRO A 748 12.89 -2.90 -14.55
N THR A 749 13.27 -3.54 -15.67
CA THR A 749 12.91 -4.93 -15.92
C THR A 749 13.66 -5.90 -15.01
N GLN A 750 14.81 -5.52 -14.48
CA GLN A 750 15.54 -6.32 -13.50
C GLN A 750 14.71 -6.58 -12.23
N ILE A 751 14.91 -7.74 -11.62
CA ILE A 751 14.36 -8.11 -10.32
C ILE A 751 15.46 -7.91 -9.29
N CYS A 752 15.14 -7.21 -8.21
CA CYS A 752 16.03 -7.03 -7.07
C CYS A 752 15.22 -6.98 -5.77
N TRP A 753 15.79 -7.52 -4.69
CA TRP A 753 15.12 -7.58 -3.39
C TRP A 753 14.81 -6.19 -2.82
N THR A 754 15.61 -5.16 -3.10
CA THR A 754 15.46 -3.81 -2.53
C THR A 754 14.17 -3.09 -2.94
N TYR A 755 13.50 -3.51 -4.03
CA TYR A 755 12.29 -2.86 -4.53
C TYR A 755 11.25 -3.82 -5.13
N LYS A 756 11.65 -5.01 -5.59
CA LYS A 756 10.71 -6.01 -6.14
C LYS A 756 10.43 -7.20 -5.23
N GLU A 757 10.99 -7.23 -4.03
CA GLU A 757 10.66 -8.29 -3.09
C GLU A 757 9.18 -8.23 -2.70
N VAL A 758 8.54 -9.39 -2.72
CA VAL A 758 7.14 -9.51 -2.27
C VAL A 758 7.07 -9.37 -0.75
N TRP A 759 6.09 -8.60 -0.28
CA TRP A 759 5.95 -8.33 1.14
C TRP A 759 4.51 -8.41 1.59
N THR A 760 4.29 -8.94 2.78
CA THR A 760 2.97 -9.01 3.42
C THR A 760 2.48 -7.64 3.90
N ALA A 761 3.38 -6.75 4.33
CA ALA A 761 3.01 -5.42 4.81
C ALA A 761 2.19 -4.63 3.77
N PRO A 762 2.63 -4.41 2.53
CA PRO A 762 1.83 -3.70 1.55
C PRO A 762 0.52 -4.42 1.18
N VAL A 763 0.49 -5.76 1.22
CA VAL A 763 -0.75 -6.51 0.96
C VAL A 763 -1.76 -6.33 2.11
N GLY A 764 -1.31 -6.36 3.36
CA GLY A 764 -2.15 -6.05 4.51
C GLY A 764 -2.72 -4.63 4.45
N GLN A 765 -1.87 -3.65 4.12
CA GLN A 765 -2.29 -2.26 3.94
C GLN A 765 -3.24 -2.07 2.76
N TRP A 766 -3.05 -2.80 1.65
CA TRP A 766 -4.00 -2.82 0.55
C TRP A 766 -5.39 -3.25 1.00
N ILE A 767 -5.49 -4.38 1.73
CA ILE A 767 -6.76 -4.86 2.27
C ILE A 767 -7.39 -3.82 3.21
N TRP A 768 -6.58 -3.19 4.07
CA TRP A 768 -7.06 -2.18 5.00
C TRP A 768 -7.51 -0.88 4.31
N LEU A 769 -6.82 -0.47 3.26
CA LEU A 769 -7.25 0.65 2.42
C LEU A 769 -8.57 0.34 1.70
N MET A 770 -8.75 -0.90 1.22
CA MET A 770 -9.97 -1.32 0.56
C MET A 770 -11.20 -1.32 1.48
N ASP A 771 -11.03 -1.43 2.79
CA ASP A 771 -12.09 -1.21 3.78
C ASP A 771 -12.70 0.21 3.68
N ASP A 772 -11.87 1.20 3.37
CA ASP A 772 -12.33 2.57 3.19
C ASP A 772 -12.86 2.86 1.78
N LEU A 773 -12.32 2.22 0.74
CA LEU A 773 -12.54 2.63 -0.66
C LEU A 773 -13.54 1.75 -1.42
N SER A 774 -13.73 0.49 -1.02
CA SER A 774 -14.43 -0.50 -1.86
C SER A 774 -15.82 -0.89 -1.35
N VAL A 775 -16.17 -0.58 -0.12
CA VAL A 775 -17.45 -0.97 0.46
C VAL A 775 -18.52 0.07 0.13
N PRO A 776 -19.63 -0.29 -0.56
CA PRO A 776 -20.67 0.69 -0.90
C PRO A 776 -21.29 1.35 0.34
N ALA A 777 -21.65 2.61 0.20
CA ALA A 777 -22.38 3.33 1.24
C ALA A 777 -23.85 2.93 1.27
N LYS A 778 -24.46 2.98 2.46
CA LYS A 778 -25.86 2.70 2.67
C LYS A 778 -26.58 3.91 3.24
N VAL A 779 -27.68 4.30 2.61
CA VAL A 779 -28.56 5.36 3.11
C VAL A 779 -29.87 4.72 3.54
N ARG A 780 -30.25 4.97 4.78
CA ARG A 780 -31.55 4.58 5.35
C ARG A 780 -32.31 5.82 5.75
N GLY A 781 -33.62 5.79 5.69
CA GLY A 781 -34.37 6.95 6.14
C GLY A 781 -35.85 6.69 6.40
N LEU A 782 -36.47 7.77 6.92
CA LEU A 782 -37.89 7.83 7.22
C LEU A 782 -38.57 8.76 6.23
N VAL A 783 -39.79 8.39 5.84
CA VAL A 783 -40.68 9.19 4.99
C VAL A 783 -42.10 9.21 5.58
N ASP A 784 -42.92 10.17 5.14
CA ASP A 784 -44.33 10.13 5.45
C ASP A 784 -44.98 8.94 4.72
N PRO A 785 -45.60 7.97 5.42
CA PRO A 785 -46.22 6.82 4.77
C PRO A 785 -47.35 7.16 3.82
N ALA A 786 -47.93 8.37 3.91
CA ALA A 786 -48.92 8.88 2.99
C ALA A 786 -48.30 9.31 1.63
N ASN A 787 -47.03 9.69 1.60
CA ASN A 787 -46.32 10.06 0.37
C ASN A 787 -45.60 8.82 -0.21
N ARG A 788 -46.05 8.36 -1.38
CA ARG A 788 -45.49 7.20 -2.07
C ARG A 788 -44.63 7.55 -3.29
N GLU A 789 -44.31 8.83 -3.45
CA GLU A 789 -43.39 9.23 -4.55
C GLU A 789 -42.01 8.62 -4.34
N PRO A 790 -41.30 8.31 -5.43
CA PRO A 790 -39.91 7.87 -5.36
C PRO A 790 -39.05 8.92 -4.65
N ILE A 791 -38.02 8.45 -3.94
CA ILE A 791 -36.99 9.32 -3.36
C ILE A 791 -35.87 9.42 -4.39
N GLU A 792 -35.76 10.57 -5.04
CA GLU A 792 -34.78 10.78 -6.09
C GLU A 792 -33.43 11.23 -5.50
N PHE A 793 -32.37 10.49 -5.82
CA PHE A 793 -31.00 10.86 -5.53
C PHE A 793 -30.33 11.33 -6.84
N ARG A 794 -30.12 12.62 -6.95
CA ARG A 794 -29.50 13.25 -8.11
C ARG A 794 -28.11 13.74 -7.76
N ASP A 795 -27.15 13.47 -8.65
CA ASP A 795 -25.82 14.05 -8.52
C ASP A 795 -25.90 15.59 -8.53
N GLU A 796 -25.33 16.22 -7.52
CA GLU A 796 -25.45 17.69 -7.31
C GLU A 796 -24.88 18.48 -8.49
N LYS A 797 -23.78 18.01 -9.09
CA LYS A 797 -23.09 18.74 -10.18
C LYS A 797 -23.74 18.56 -11.56
N SER A 798 -24.13 17.34 -11.89
CA SER A 798 -24.67 17.02 -13.23
C SER A 798 -26.19 17.02 -13.30
N GLY A 799 -26.88 16.93 -12.14
CA GLY A 799 -28.32 16.72 -12.06
C GLY A 799 -28.78 15.32 -12.49
N GLN A 800 -27.85 14.43 -12.85
CA GLN A 800 -28.17 13.07 -13.26
C GLN A 800 -28.86 12.30 -12.14
N LEU A 801 -29.95 11.62 -12.45
CA LEU A 801 -30.62 10.70 -11.53
C LEU A 801 -29.75 9.46 -11.36
N ILE A 802 -29.31 9.20 -10.13
CA ILE A 802 -28.46 8.04 -9.79
C ILE A 802 -29.31 6.91 -9.23
N SER A 803 -30.30 7.20 -8.41
CA SER A 803 -31.20 6.22 -7.82
C SER A 803 -32.54 6.83 -7.48
N ALA A 804 -33.60 6.03 -7.52
CA ALA A 804 -34.95 6.46 -7.18
C ALA A 804 -35.71 5.32 -6.46
N PRO A 805 -35.32 4.97 -5.21
CA PRO A 805 -36.02 3.95 -4.45
C PRO A 805 -37.44 4.37 -4.11
N SER A 806 -38.38 3.42 -4.19
CA SER A 806 -39.73 3.61 -3.69
C SER A 806 -39.76 3.27 -2.20
N PRO A 807 -40.44 4.08 -1.36
CA PRO A 807 -40.52 3.80 0.06
C PRO A 807 -41.33 2.50 0.35
N GLY A 808 -40.84 1.70 1.28
CA GLY A 808 -41.48 0.50 1.79
C GLY A 808 -42.35 0.80 3.01
N GLY A 809 -43.34 1.70 2.87
CA GLY A 809 -44.13 2.21 3.99
C GLY A 809 -43.55 3.51 4.55
N SER A 810 -43.11 3.53 5.81
CA SER A 810 -42.47 4.71 6.44
C SER A 810 -40.94 4.74 6.34
N GLU A 811 -40.35 3.74 5.70
CA GLU A 811 -38.91 3.56 5.66
C GLU A 811 -38.41 3.33 4.23
N PHE A 812 -37.15 3.68 3.98
CA PHE A 812 -36.44 3.33 2.78
C PHE A 812 -34.98 2.96 3.09
N SER A 813 -34.37 2.23 2.14
CA SER A 813 -32.93 1.95 2.15
C SER A 813 -32.41 1.90 0.72
N VAL A 814 -31.26 2.50 0.49
CA VAL A 814 -30.61 2.54 -0.84
C VAL A 814 -29.09 2.46 -0.67
N ARG A 815 -28.41 1.89 -1.66
CA ARG A 815 -26.96 1.93 -1.80
C ARG A 815 -26.60 3.02 -2.80
N LEU A 816 -25.62 3.82 -2.44
CA LEU A 816 -25.16 4.91 -3.30
C LEU A 816 -23.63 4.85 -3.47
N PRO A 817 -23.13 5.16 -4.67
CA PRO A 817 -21.73 5.51 -4.87
C PRO A 817 -21.30 6.72 -4.02
N ALA A 818 -19.99 6.89 -3.84
CA ALA A 818 -19.47 8.14 -3.28
C ALA A 818 -19.89 9.34 -4.14
N GLY A 819 -20.26 10.45 -3.49
CA GLY A 819 -20.72 11.65 -4.22
C GLY A 819 -21.51 12.61 -3.38
N ARG A 820 -21.83 13.76 -4.00
CA ARG A 820 -22.79 14.76 -3.44
C ARG A 820 -24.11 14.64 -4.18
N TYR A 821 -25.16 14.56 -3.42
CA TYR A 821 -26.51 14.32 -3.93
C TYR A 821 -27.47 15.41 -3.47
N VAL A 822 -28.35 15.83 -4.40
CA VAL A 822 -29.62 16.45 -4.05
C VAL A 822 -30.63 15.31 -3.89
N VAL A 823 -31.16 15.16 -2.68
CA VAL A 823 -32.18 14.17 -2.36
C VAL A 823 -33.53 14.86 -2.39
N GLN A 824 -34.42 14.38 -3.25
CA GLN A 824 -35.76 14.97 -3.43
C GLN A 824 -36.83 13.92 -3.11
N HIS A 825 -37.87 14.33 -2.35
CA HIS A 825 -39.04 13.53 -2.09
C HIS A 825 -40.30 14.46 -2.11
N GLY A 826 -41.04 14.37 -3.21
CA GLY A 826 -42.13 15.35 -3.47
C GLY A 826 -41.58 16.77 -3.69
N SER A 827 -42.06 17.71 -2.89
CA SER A 827 -41.62 19.12 -2.91
C SER A 827 -40.35 19.37 -2.09
N ASP A 828 -39.99 18.45 -1.20
CA ASP A 828 -38.90 18.64 -0.25
C ASP A 828 -37.58 18.16 -0.83
N HIS A 829 -36.53 18.87 -0.52
CA HIS A 829 -35.16 18.49 -0.93
C HIS A 829 -34.13 18.79 0.15
N THR A 830 -33.07 18.00 0.19
CA THR A 830 -31.91 18.20 1.05
C THR A 830 -30.63 17.75 0.32
N SER A 831 -29.48 18.20 0.81
CA SER A 831 -28.18 17.78 0.30
C SER A 831 -27.61 16.64 1.15
N LEU A 832 -26.93 15.69 0.50
CA LEU A 832 -26.26 14.58 1.17
C LEU A 832 -24.89 14.32 0.53
N THR A 833 -23.84 14.30 1.36
CA THR A 833 -22.51 13.83 0.96
C THR A 833 -22.32 12.38 1.40
N VAL A 834 -21.96 11.53 0.49
CA VAL A 834 -21.83 10.07 0.69
C VAL A 834 -20.40 9.63 0.45
N LEU A 835 -19.81 8.90 1.42
CA LEU A 835 -18.50 8.25 1.29
C LEU A 835 -18.63 6.73 1.41
N PRO A 836 -17.70 5.95 0.84
CA PRO A 836 -17.74 4.49 0.92
C PRO A 836 -17.74 3.98 2.37
N GLY A 837 -18.27 2.79 2.59
CA GLY A 837 -18.26 2.11 3.89
C GLY A 837 -19.11 2.74 5.00
N THR A 838 -19.81 3.84 4.71
CA THR A 838 -20.56 4.63 5.71
C THR A 838 -22.05 4.38 5.61
N THR A 839 -22.75 4.36 6.76
CA THR A 839 -24.21 4.34 6.82
C THR A 839 -24.75 5.72 7.19
N TYR A 840 -25.65 6.22 6.37
CA TYR A 840 -26.33 7.51 6.57
C TYR A 840 -27.79 7.32 6.97
N SER A 841 -28.30 8.21 7.83
CA SER A 841 -29.70 8.28 8.20
C SER A 841 -30.32 9.60 7.72
N LEU A 842 -31.45 9.53 7.03
CA LEU A 842 -32.21 10.69 6.58
C LEU A 842 -33.62 10.66 7.12
N ASP A 843 -34.12 11.81 7.60
CA ASP A 843 -35.50 12.00 7.91
C ASP A 843 -36.15 12.96 6.90
N LEU A 844 -36.95 12.41 5.99
CA LEU A 844 -37.62 13.14 4.91
C LEU A 844 -39.11 13.33 5.18
N ARG A 845 -39.55 13.17 6.45
CA ARG A 845 -40.92 13.47 6.85
C ARG A 845 -41.19 14.98 6.79
N ALA A 846 -42.38 15.36 6.47
CA ALA A 846 -42.77 16.76 6.39
C ALA A 846 -42.37 17.55 7.64
N ASN A 847 -41.82 18.74 7.46
CA ASN A 847 -41.32 19.63 8.51
C ASN A 847 -40.07 19.16 9.28
N GLN A 848 -39.36 18.14 8.78
CA GLN A 848 -38.10 17.68 9.34
C GLN A 848 -36.92 17.91 8.38
N VAL A 849 -37.19 18.28 7.15
CA VAL A 849 -36.13 18.49 6.12
C VAL A 849 -35.46 19.83 6.38
N LEU A 850 -34.15 19.77 6.57
CA LEU A 850 -33.27 20.92 6.77
C LEU A 850 -32.18 20.92 5.71
N ASP A 851 -32.00 22.06 5.03
CA ASP A 851 -30.86 22.34 4.17
C ASP A 851 -30.14 23.59 4.67
N PHE A 852 -28.80 23.59 4.68
CA PHE A 852 -28.03 24.75 5.09
C PHE A 852 -26.64 24.78 4.48
N LYS A 853 -26.12 25.99 4.33
CA LYS A 853 -24.77 26.24 3.83
C LYS A 853 -24.03 27.09 4.84
N VAL A 854 -22.73 26.78 5.01
CA VAL A 854 -21.87 27.55 5.93
C VAL A 854 -20.83 28.29 5.11
N SER A 855 -20.61 29.55 5.47
CA SER A 855 -19.55 30.40 4.94
C SER A 855 -18.89 31.15 6.08
N PHE A 856 -17.76 31.77 5.81
CA PHE A 856 -17.11 32.66 6.75
C PHE A 856 -16.55 33.91 6.06
N ASP A 857 -16.47 34.99 6.80
CA ASP A 857 -15.79 36.23 6.42
C ASP A 857 -14.71 36.55 7.45
N ALA A 858 -13.53 36.91 7.02
CA ALA A 858 -12.50 37.49 7.86
C ALA A 858 -12.75 39.01 7.93
N ALA A 859 -13.22 39.48 9.06
CA ALA A 859 -13.45 40.94 9.29
C ALA A 859 -12.14 41.68 9.41
N ASP A 860 -11.12 41.05 10.03
CA ASP A 860 -9.70 41.40 10.01
C ASP A 860 -8.88 40.10 10.19
N HIS A 861 -7.56 40.21 10.40
CA HIS A 861 -6.68 39.02 10.53
C HIS A 861 -7.02 38.11 11.73
N ASN A 862 -7.74 38.61 12.71
CA ASN A 862 -8.04 37.88 13.96
C ASN A 862 -9.54 37.72 14.21
N GLU A 863 -10.42 38.43 13.49
CA GLU A 863 -11.87 38.36 13.69
C GLU A 863 -12.53 37.63 12.53
N ILE A 864 -13.22 36.55 12.87
CA ILE A 864 -13.92 35.69 11.91
C ILE A 864 -15.42 35.75 12.20
N VAL A 865 -16.22 35.90 11.16
CA VAL A 865 -17.67 35.78 11.22
C VAL A 865 -18.10 34.53 10.45
N ILE A 866 -18.62 33.54 11.15
CA ILE A 866 -19.14 32.30 10.57
C ILE A 866 -20.65 32.42 10.43
N ARG A 867 -21.18 32.12 9.24
CA ARG A 867 -22.58 32.27 8.87
C ARG A 867 -23.13 30.94 8.39
N ALA A 868 -24.26 30.51 8.96
CA ALA A 868 -25.03 29.40 8.41
C ALA A 868 -26.33 29.98 7.82
N LEU A 869 -26.55 29.76 6.53
CA LEU A 869 -27.77 30.12 5.84
C LEU A 869 -28.65 28.86 5.77
N ALA A 870 -29.68 28.80 6.58
CA ALA A 870 -30.55 27.64 6.72
C ALA A 870 -31.90 27.87 6.01
N ASN A 871 -32.40 26.81 5.36
CA ASN A 871 -33.67 26.70 4.70
C ASN A 871 -34.37 25.40 5.17
N GLY A 872 -35.65 25.42 5.41
CA GLY A 872 -36.38 24.25 5.89
C GLY A 872 -37.70 24.64 6.52
N ALA A 873 -38.17 23.84 7.49
CA ALA A 873 -39.36 24.11 8.25
C ALA A 873 -39.25 23.51 9.64
N GLY A 874 -39.77 24.23 10.65
CA GLY A 874 -39.77 23.77 12.02
C GLY A 874 -38.78 24.46 12.94
N ASP A 875 -38.65 23.91 14.14
CA ASP A 875 -37.73 24.40 15.16
C ASP A 875 -36.42 23.58 15.09
N HIS A 876 -35.29 24.26 14.86
CA HIS A 876 -33.98 23.66 14.77
C HIS A 876 -33.02 24.31 15.75
N THR A 877 -32.01 23.54 16.16
CA THR A 877 -30.94 24.00 17.02
C THR A 877 -29.62 23.94 16.24
N PHE A 878 -28.92 25.06 16.13
CA PHE A 878 -27.58 25.11 15.53
C PHE A 878 -26.54 25.33 16.62
N SER A 879 -25.55 24.47 16.68
CA SER A 879 -24.41 24.61 17.58
C SER A 879 -23.10 24.70 16.77
N ILE A 880 -22.10 25.32 17.37
CA ILE A 880 -20.76 25.43 16.78
C ILE A 880 -19.72 24.86 17.75
N ARG A 881 -18.82 24.03 17.22
CA ARG A 881 -17.60 23.57 17.91
C ARG A 881 -16.39 24.08 17.13
N SER A 882 -15.30 24.42 17.81
CA SER A 882 -14.11 24.94 17.13
C SER A 882 -12.81 24.62 17.85
N ASP A 883 -11.72 24.63 17.11
CA ASP A 883 -10.35 24.62 17.61
C ASP A 883 -9.59 25.81 17.06
N ASN A 884 -8.73 26.41 17.87
CA ASN A 884 -7.98 27.64 17.59
C ASN A 884 -8.88 28.89 17.35
N LEU A 885 -10.15 28.84 17.80
CA LEU A 885 -11.08 29.97 17.82
C LEU A 885 -11.70 30.13 19.20
N VAL A 886 -11.78 31.38 19.68
CA VAL A 886 -12.62 31.75 20.84
C VAL A 886 -13.90 32.35 20.31
N LEU A 887 -15.00 31.68 20.54
CA LEU A 887 -16.34 32.11 20.11
C LEU A 887 -16.92 33.18 21.06
N SER A 888 -17.53 34.21 20.49
CA SER A 888 -18.20 35.27 21.22
C SER A 888 -19.72 35.02 21.27
N GLY A 889 -20.34 35.13 22.44
CA GLY A 889 -21.78 35.00 22.56
C GLY A 889 -22.27 33.57 22.74
N VAL A 890 -23.46 33.26 22.21
CA VAL A 890 -24.16 31.99 22.42
C VAL A 890 -23.70 30.98 21.38
N MET A 891 -23.11 29.86 21.82
CA MET A 891 -22.62 28.79 20.93
C MET A 891 -23.74 27.97 20.30
N THR A 892 -24.90 27.87 20.99
CA THR A 892 -26.08 27.14 20.54
C THR A 892 -27.24 28.09 20.33
N GLN A 893 -27.80 28.12 19.13
CA GLN A 893 -28.90 29.04 18.76
C GLN A 893 -30.10 28.23 18.30
N ASN A 894 -31.27 28.53 18.90
CA ASN A 894 -32.56 27.96 18.50
C ASN A 894 -33.17 28.84 17.40
N VAL A 895 -33.60 28.22 16.32
CA VAL A 895 -34.09 28.90 15.14
C VAL A 895 -35.40 28.29 14.67
N HIS A 896 -36.43 29.12 14.57
CA HIS A 896 -37.66 28.72 13.88
C HIS A 896 -37.54 29.03 12.38
N LEU A 897 -37.70 28.00 11.53
CA LEU A 897 -37.73 28.13 10.07
C LEU A 897 -39.17 28.04 9.57
N SER A 898 -39.58 29.01 8.79
CA SER A 898 -40.87 28.98 8.07
C SER A 898 -40.66 28.42 6.67
N VAL A 899 -41.59 27.61 6.16
CA VAL A 899 -41.53 27.02 4.83
C VAL A 899 -41.20 28.07 3.75
N GLY A 900 -40.16 27.86 2.96
CA GLY A 900 -39.72 28.74 1.90
C GLY A 900 -38.96 30.00 2.34
N ALA A 901 -38.74 30.20 3.65
CA ALA A 901 -37.94 31.31 4.17
C ALA A 901 -36.51 30.83 4.49
N GLN A 902 -35.53 31.67 4.15
CA GLN A 902 -34.14 31.48 4.58
C GLN A 902 -33.89 32.28 5.84
N LYS A 903 -33.08 31.70 6.73
CA LYS A 903 -32.63 32.37 7.94
C LYS A 903 -31.13 32.26 8.10
N GLU A 904 -30.51 33.40 8.43
CA GLU A 904 -29.07 33.47 8.70
C GLU A 904 -28.83 33.31 10.21
N ILE A 905 -27.85 32.44 10.55
CA ILE A 905 -27.35 32.19 11.91
C ILE A 905 -25.89 32.61 11.91
N VAL A 906 -25.48 33.45 12.84
CA VAL A 906 -24.16 34.10 12.83
C VAL A 906 -23.43 33.84 14.15
N TRP A 907 -22.16 33.50 14.03
CA TRP A 907 -21.22 33.44 15.14
C TRP A 907 -20.03 34.33 14.88
N HIS A 908 -19.56 35.02 15.91
CA HIS A 908 -18.34 35.79 15.89
C HIS A 908 -17.28 35.04 16.65
N ALA A 909 -16.07 35.01 16.12
CA ALA A 909 -14.95 34.29 16.69
C ALA A 909 -13.66 35.12 16.57
N HIS A 910 -12.79 34.97 17.57
CA HIS A 910 -11.44 35.52 17.58
C HIS A 910 -10.42 34.37 17.42
N VAL A 911 -9.46 34.53 16.50
CA VAL A 911 -8.40 33.53 16.25
C VAL A 911 -7.39 33.56 17.39
N VAL A 912 -7.15 32.41 18.04
CA VAL A 912 -6.22 32.29 19.17
C VAL A 912 -4.77 32.44 18.71
N SER A 913 -4.40 31.75 17.65
CA SER A 913 -3.07 31.80 17.04
C SER A 913 -3.16 31.85 15.53
N THR A 914 -2.57 32.89 14.95
CA THR A 914 -2.48 33.06 13.48
C THR A 914 -1.47 32.13 12.81
N GLU A 915 -0.59 31.50 13.61
CA GLU A 915 0.39 30.52 13.12
C GLU A 915 -0.22 29.11 12.95
N THR A 916 -1.37 28.85 13.56
CA THR A 916 -2.04 27.55 13.51
C THR A 916 -3.37 27.70 12.74
N PRO A 917 -3.67 26.80 11.79
CA PRO A 917 -4.99 26.81 11.17
C PRO A 917 -6.09 26.60 12.20
N TRP A 918 -7.21 27.29 12.03
CA TRP A 918 -8.41 27.06 12.81
C TRP A 918 -9.40 26.15 12.07
N VAL A 919 -10.20 25.41 12.85
CA VAL A 919 -11.26 24.54 12.35
C VAL A 919 -12.54 24.84 13.10
N ALA A 920 -13.66 24.96 12.41
CA ALA A 920 -14.98 25.10 13.03
C ALA A 920 -15.98 24.18 12.36
N LEU A 921 -16.91 23.66 13.17
CA LEU A 921 -18.00 22.78 12.75
C LEU A 921 -19.32 23.42 13.15
N VAL A 922 -20.21 23.63 12.20
CA VAL A 922 -21.60 23.98 12.45
C VAL A 922 -22.43 22.69 12.43
N ILE A 923 -23.12 22.41 13.53
CA ILE A 923 -23.81 21.15 13.79
C ILE A 923 -25.31 21.48 14.02
N PRO A 924 -26.19 21.03 13.11
CA PRO A 924 -27.61 21.17 13.31
C PRO A 924 -28.16 20.07 14.24
N ASP A 925 -29.12 20.41 15.10
CA ASP A 925 -29.90 19.49 15.95
C ASP A 925 -29.05 18.49 16.76
N GLY A 926 -27.78 18.82 17.04
CA GLY A 926 -26.84 17.94 17.71
C GLY A 926 -26.32 16.78 16.84
N GLU A 927 -26.71 16.72 15.57
CA GLU A 927 -26.35 15.62 14.66
C GLU A 927 -24.98 15.84 14.01
N LEU A 928 -23.91 15.24 14.55
CA LEU A 928 -22.56 15.30 13.98
C LEU A 928 -22.47 14.78 12.53
N SER A 929 -23.36 13.89 12.12
CA SER A 929 -23.44 13.38 10.75
C SER A 929 -23.87 14.43 9.71
N LYS A 930 -24.53 15.50 10.15
CA LYS A 930 -25.00 16.62 9.32
C LYS A 930 -24.10 17.85 9.42
N ARG A 931 -22.98 17.78 10.15
CA ARG A 931 -22.08 18.92 10.32
C ARG A 931 -21.54 19.46 9.02
N VAL A 932 -21.28 20.75 8.99
CA VAL A 932 -20.50 21.41 7.92
C VAL A 932 -19.21 21.95 8.53
N GLU A 933 -18.09 21.59 7.92
CA GLU A 933 -16.76 22.04 8.30
C GLU A 933 -16.38 23.32 7.56
N VAL A 934 -15.76 24.25 8.27
CA VAL A 934 -15.04 25.39 7.71
C VAL A 934 -13.67 25.51 8.34
N THR A 935 -12.67 25.90 7.56
CA THR A 935 -11.28 26.05 8.01
C THR A 935 -10.67 27.35 7.50
N SER A 936 -9.54 27.74 8.09
CA SER A 936 -8.83 28.99 7.78
C SER A 936 -8.32 29.11 6.33
N VAL A 937 -8.27 28.06 5.58
CA VAL A 937 -7.97 28.06 4.14
C VAL A 937 -9.18 27.51 3.40
N SER A 938 -9.92 28.39 2.76
CA SER A 938 -10.76 27.94 1.64
C SER A 938 -9.81 27.39 0.57
N ALA A 939 -10.01 26.14 0.15
CA ALA A 939 -9.26 25.59 -0.97
C ALA A 939 -9.35 26.56 -2.15
N PRO A 940 -8.24 26.86 -2.86
CA PRO A 940 -8.35 27.57 -4.10
C PRO A 940 -9.29 26.79 -5.02
N HIS A 941 -10.37 27.43 -5.43
CA HIS A 941 -11.23 26.88 -6.45
C HIS A 941 -10.44 26.85 -7.77
N HIS A 942 -9.94 25.68 -8.14
CA HIS A 942 -9.35 25.39 -9.46
C HIS A 942 -10.36 24.63 -10.34
#